data_2c9a8df95b32a6d7f4793f2e1908765d
#
_entry.id   2c9a8df95b32a6d7f4793f2e1908765d
#
_cell.length_a   1.000
_cell.length_b   1.000
_cell.length_c   1.000
_cell.angle_alpha   90.00
_cell.angle_beta   90.00
_cell.angle_gamma   90.00
#
_symmetry.space_group_name_H-M   'P 1'
#
loop_
_entity.id
_entity.type
_entity.pdbx_description
1 polymer ?
#
loop_
_entity_poly.entity_id
_entity_poly.type
_entity_poly.pdbx_seq_one_letter_code
_entity_poly.pdbx_strand_id
1 'polypeptide(L)'
;MIDVLSHKGITHFTPVQAKSMRPVLAGRDVIGRSRTGTGKTLAFGIPALTRIAEISKQNGNAEVMRDGSVRMRRGRLPSMIVLCPTRELAKQVGDELQAICKPLGLYSTVFHGGVSYDPQARALRQGVDVVVGTPGRVMDHLDRGNLNLAECNVAVLDEADEMLNMGFAEDVEVILEGAGDGNDKKMQCLLFSATTPPWVKEIGSRYQTDALSVDITSQQQGARTATTVRHTAIQVPFGADAKKAILEDIIAVEISKDINLDDATSDNEDEDDEHHNAIAAAARAAKDKSNSALQQKIFGKTIVFTETKAECDELVSGSVFKTLTAQAIHGDIGQKQREATLAAFRAGAFNVLVATDVAARGIDIKDVDLVIQFHPPRDEDTYVHRSGRTGRAGAKGISVLLFQQNQARDIVRIERSLGHGFKFELLGPPSTEAALEAAAKTSAIACKSVADETAEYFKGAARALLANGDAEDTVARCLAAISRRTVATESRSLLTGEAGFATVEMTNSRGRNISPGDVMFTVSKLARMSQKEGGDSSFDGDVGKIQTNYETGNAIFDMSVEDAKRLVEFSKDIDAGGAVFSLMKELEIERGRDFGQTFGRGGRGGRGGRGGGRFGGRGRGRGGGYGDSRNFRGNDRYDRGGRGGGYSNRYDSGGGGRRDRGSYQGGGGRRDFNSRPQQSNNEW
;
A
#
# COMPACT_ATOMS: atom_id res chain seq x y z
N MET A 1 14.63 10.77 31.37
CA MET A 1 13.51 10.49 30.42
C MET A 1 13.11 11.74 29.66
N ILE A 2 12.84 12.87 30.30
CA ILE A 2 12.50 14.14 29.62
C ILE A 2 13.56 14.52 28.58
N ASP A 3 14.84 14.46 28.94
CA ASP A 3 15.94 14.75 28.02
C ASP A 3 15.92 13.86 26.76
N VAL A 4 15.59 12.57 26.91
CA VAL A 4 15.49 11.62 25.77
C VAL A 4 14.34 12.02 24.85
N LEU A 5 13.19 12.43 25.40
CA LEU A 5 12.03 12.87 24.62
C LEU A 5 12.34 14.20 23.91
N SER A 6 12.98 15.14 24.60
CA SER A 6 13.40 16.41 24.01
C SER A 6 14.40 16.24 22.87
N HIS A 7 15.39 15.35 23.01
CA HIS A 7 16.32 15.01 21.92
C HIS A 7 15.65 14.36 20.70
N LYS A 8 14.49 13.72 20.91
CA LYS A 8 13.65 13.18 19.82
C LYS A 8 12.67 14.22 19.25
N GLY A 9 12.74 15.48 19.69
CA GLY A 9 11.83 16.54 19.26
C GLY A 9 10.40 16.42 19.81
N ILE A 10 10.19 15.57 20.85
CA ILE A 10 8.87 15.36 21.45
C ILE A 10 8.69 16.35 22.59
N THR A 11 7.97 17.42 22.31
CA THR A 11 7.68 18.50 23.26
C THR A 11 6.30 18.37 23.90
N HIS A 12 5.36 17.67 23.21
CA HIS A 12 3.99 17.48 23.65
C HIS A 12 3.54 16.03 23.44
N PHE A 13 2.65 15.56 24.32
CA PHE A 13 2.03 14.25 24.14
C PHE A 13 0.88 14.31 23.13
N THR A 14 0.82 13.28 22.28
CA THR A 14 -0.34 13.07 21.42
C THR A 14 -1.57 12.70 22.27
N PRO A 15 -2.80 12.84 21.74
CA PRO A 15 -4.02 12.51 22.50
C PRO A 15 -4.04 11.09 23.05
N VAL A 16 -3.54 10.08 22.32
CA VAL A 16 -3.48 8.70 22.80
C VAL A 16 -2.48 8.57 23.96
N GLN A 17 -1.32 9.21 23.86
CA GLN A 17 -0.31 9.21 24.92
C GLN A 17 -0.84 9.86 26.20
N ALA A 18 -1.44 11.04 26.10
CA ALA A 18 -1.98 11.77 27.25
C ALA A 18 -3.08 10.99 27.97
N LYS A 19 -4.01 10.35 27.22
CA LYS A 19 -5.12 9.59 27.81
C LYS A 19 -4.67 8.25 28.40
N SER A 20 -3.66 7.59 27.84
CA SER A 20 -3.15 6.31 28.33
C SER A 20 -2.21 6.44 29.53
N MET A 21 -1.54 7.59 29.70
CA MET A 21 -0.48 7.80 30.69
C MET A 21 -0.91 7.41 32.12
N ARG A 22 -1.93 8.07 32.64
CA ARG A 22 -2.38 7.85 34.04
C ARG A 22 -2.93 6.45 34.28
N PRO A 23 -3.83 5.89 33.43
CA PRO A 23 -4.35 4.53 33.61
C PRO A 23 -3.26 3.46 33.62
N VAL A 24 -2.32 3.53 32.68
CA VAL A 24 -1.23 2.54 32.58
C VAL A 24 -0.29 2.64 33.78
N LEU A 25 0.08 3.86 34.23
CA LEU A 25 0.86 4.07 35.45
C LEU A 25 0.16 3.50 36.69
N ALA A 26 -1.17 3.66 36.79
CA ALA A 26 -1.97 3.12 37.88
C ALA A 26 -2.13 1.59 37.85
N GLY A 27 -1.62 0.91 36.82
CA GLY A 27 -1.72 -0.53 36.65
C GLY A 27 -3.07 -1.02 36.11
N ARG A 28 -3.91 -0.12 35.55
CA ARG A 28 -5.16 -0.49 34.90
C ARG A 28 -4.91 -1.06 33.52
N ASP A 29 -5.74 -2.00 33.13
CA ASP A 29 -5.79 -2.50 31.77
C ASP A 29 -6.34 -1.43 30.81
N VAL A 30 -5.79 -1.39 29.59
CA VAL A 30 -6.17 -0.38 28.59
C VAL A 30 -6.39 -1.04 27.22
N ILE A 31 -7.47 -0.65 26.56
CA ILE A 31 -7.70 -0.87 25.15
C ILE A 31 -7.51 0.46 24.42
N GLY A 32 -6.36 0.62 23.76
CA GLY A 32 -6.01 1.81 23.00
C GLY A 32 -6.38 1.65 21.54
N ARG A 33 -7.41 2.39 21.09
CA ARG A 33 -7.77 2.44 19.68
C ARG A 33 -7.29 3.73 19.05
N SER A 34 -6.34 3.63 18.13
CA SER A 34 -5.83 4.78 17.40
C SER A 34 -5.17 4.36 16.09
N ARG A 35 -5.10 5.29 15.14
CA ARG A 35 -4.47 5.06 13.84
C ARG A 35 -2.98 4.72 13.98
N THR A 36 -2.39 4.17 12.91
CA THR A 36 -0.93 4.04 12.82
C THR A 36 -0.28 5.43 12.80
N GLY A 37 0.94 5.55 13.35
CA GLY A 37 1.67 6.82 13.38
C GLY A 37 1.24 7.84 14.44
N THR A 38 0.29 7.51 15.33
CA THR A 38 -0.16 8.41 16.41
C THR A 38 0.73 8.38 17.67
N GLY A 39 1.80 7.57 17.68
CA GLY A 39 2.71 7.43 18.82
C GLY A 39 2.25 6.43 19.88
N LYS A 40 1.57 5.33 19.47
CA LYS A 40 1.12 4.25 20.36
C LYS A 40 2.24 3.66 21.20
N THR A 41 3.43 3.44 20.63
CA THR A 41 4.58 2.87 21.33
C THR A 41 4.94 3.65 22.59
N LEU A 42 4.96 4.98 22.51
CA LEU A 42 5.20 5.82 23.68
C LEU A 42 3.99 5.87 24.62
N ALA A 43 2.77 5.69 24.12
CA ALA A 43 1.57 5.69 24.95
C ALA A 43 1.54 4.53 25.96
N PHE A 44 2.08 3.37 25.60
CA PHE A 44 2.29 2.27 26.57
C PHE A 44 3.70 2.25 27.15
N GLY A 45 4.72 2.57 26.36
CA GLY A 45 6.12 2.41 26.74
C GLY A 45 6.53 3.30 27.92
N ILE A 46 6.23 4.60 27.86
CA ILE A 46 6.61 5.53 28.94
C ILE A 46 6.00 5.12 30.27
N PRO A 47 4.67 4.97 30.41
CA PRO A 47 4.08 4.65 31.70
C PRO A 47 4.40 3.23 32.19
N ALA A 48 4.39 2.22 31.31
CA ALA A 48 4.68 0.85 31.69
C ALA A 48 6.13 0.69 32.17
N LEU A 49 7.11 1.25 31.45
CA LEU A 49 8.52 1.19 31.85
C LEU A 49 8.80 1.96 33.13
N THR A 50 8.14 3.10 33.36
CA THR A 50 8.24 3.82 34.61
C THR A 50 7.77 2.95 35.78
N ARG A 51 6.61 2.32 35.65
CA ARG A 51 6.05 1.41 36.65
C ARG A 51 6.94 0.19 36.89
N ILE A 52 7.51 -0.44 35.86
CA ILE A 52 8.42 -1.58 35.98
C ILE A 52 9.70 -1.17 36.70
N ALA A 53 10.26 0.00 36.43
CA ALA A 53 11.43 0.50 37.14
C ALA A 53 11.18 0.67 38.65
N GLU A 54 9.97 1.07 39.03
CA GLU A 54 9.57 1.15 40.46
C GLU A 54 9.41 -0.24 41.08
N ILE A 55 8.76 -1.19 40.37
CA ILE A 55 8.61 -2.58 40.82
C ILE A 55 9.98 -3.25 40.99
N SER A 56 10.88 -3.07 40.01
CA SER A 56 12.24 -3.65 40.06
C SER A 56 13.05 -3.15 41.27
N LYS A 57 12.87 -1.89 41.68
CA LYS A 57 13.48 -1.35 42.90
C LYS A 57 12.89 -1.99 44.16
N GLN A 58 11.57 -2.14 44.21
CA GLN A 58 10.86 -2.75 45.36
C GLN A 58 11.22 -4.24 45.52
N ASN A 59 11.37 -4.98 44.42
CA ASN A 59 11.68 -6.41 44.41
C ASN A 59 13.19 -6.70 44.62
N GLY A 60 14.04 -5.70 44.85
CA GLY A 60 15.48 -5.89 45.02
C GLY A 60 16.23 -6.34 43.77
N ASN A 61 15.60 -6.23 42.60
CA ASN A 61 16.22 -6.51 41.29
C ASN A 61 17.13 -5.37 40.82
N ALA A 62 17.01 -4.19 41.46
CA ALA A 62 17.80 -3.00 41.19
C ALA A 62 18.54 -2.56 42.45
N GLU A 63 19.87 -2.48 42.39
CA GLU A 63 20.73 -1.97 43.45
C GLU A 63 21.24 -0.57 43.08
N VAL A 64 20.98 0.39 43.90
CA VAL A 64 21.49 1.78 43.72
C VAL A 64 22.90 1.84 44.27
N MET A 65 23.86 2.07 43.40
CA MET A 65 25.27 2.19 43.75
C MET A 65 25.56 3.53 44.42
N ARG A 66 26.72 3.64 45.09
CA ARG A 66 27.14 4.87 45.81
C ARG A 66 27.28 6.10 44.92
N ASP A 67 27.51 5.90 43.61
CA ASP A 67 27.60 6.94 42.59
C ASP A 67 26.23 7.34 41.99
N GLY A 68 25.13 6.77 42.52
CA GLY A 68 23.78 6.99 42.02
C GLY A 68 23.41 6.16 40.79
N SER A 69 24.32 5.37 40.26
CA SER A 69 24.01 4.44 39.16
C SER A 69 23.18 3.25 39.67
N VAL A 70 22.32 2.72 38.77
CA VAL A 70 21.48 1.55 39.06
C VAL A 70 22.11 0.32 38.44
N ARG A 71 22.45 -0.68 39.26
CA ARG A 71 22.93 -1.98 38.83
C ARG A 71 21.83 -3.01 38.94
N MET A 72 21.48 -3.65 37.82
CA MET A 72 20.47 -4.69 37.77
C MET A 72 21.04 -6.08 38.07
N ARG A 73 20.27 -6.90 38.81
CA ARG A 73 20.63 -8.29 39.11
C ARG A 73 20.72 -9.14 37.81
N ARG A 74 21.74 -9.97 37.70
CA ARG A 74 21.88 -10.92 36.59
C ARG A 74 20.87 -12.05 36.69
N GLY A 75 20.43 -12.58 35.54
CA GLY A 75 19.51 -13.70 35.46
C GLY A 75 18.08 -13.41 35.91
N ARG A 76 17.69 -12.12 36.03
CA ARG A 76 16.31 -11.72 36.30
C ARG A 76 15.40 -12.07 35.13
N LEU A 77 14.16 -12.40 35.44
CA LEU A 77 13.12 -12.69 34.45
C LEU A 77 12.51 -11.40 33.89
N PRO A 78 11.96 -11.43 32.67
CA PRO A 78 11.29 -10.28 32.09
C PRO A 78 10.04 -9.88 32.88
N SER A 79 9.94 -8.59 33.18
CA SER A 79 8.75 -7.97 33.80
C SER A 79 7.76 -7.44 32.80
N MET A 80 8.15 -7.34 31.53
CA MET A 80 7.27 -6.88 30.43
C MET A 80 7.53 -7.67 29.16
N ILE A 81 6.42 -8.08 28.51
CA ILE A 81 6.44 -8.60 27.17
C ILE A 81 5.63 -7.70 26.24
N VAL A 82 6.15 -7.44 25.04
CA VAL A 82 5.46 -6.72 23.96
C VAL A 82 5.43 -7.62 22.74
N LEU A 83 4.24 -7.97 22.28
CA LEU A 83 4.01 -8.75 21.09
C LEU A 83 3.68 -7.85 19.91
N CYS A 84 4.35 -8.11 18.80
CA CYS A 84 4.18 -7.39 17.54
C CYS A 84 4.00 -8.39 16.39
N PRO A 85 3.13 -8.11 15.38
CA PRO A 85 2.86 -9.05 14.30
C PRO A 85 4.05 -9.28 13.36
N THR A 86 4.91 -8.27 13.16
CA THR A 86 6.01 -8.32 12.20
C THR A 86 7.37 -8.10 12.84
N ARG A 87 8.43 -8.62 12.18
CA ARG A 87 9.82 -8.48 12.63
C ARG A 87 10.26 -7.03 12.65
N GLU A 88 9.84 -6.29 11.65
CA GLU A 88 10.14 -4.88 11.46
C GLU A 88 9.53 -4.03 12.57
N LEU A 89 8.25 -4.27 12.89
CA LEU A 89 7.58 -3.58 13.99
C LEU A 89 8.21 -3.94 15.33
N ALA A 90 8.50 -5.22 15.57
CA ALA A 90 9.16 -5.64 16.81
C ALA A 90 10.52 -4.95 16.98
N LYS A 91 11.31 -4.83 15.91
CA LYS A 91 12.58 -4.10 15.93
C LYS A 91 12.38 -2.62 16.21
N GLN A 92 11.44 -1.97 15.51
CA GLN A 92 11.13 -0.55 15.71
C GLN A 92 10.67 -0.25 17.14
N VAL A 93 9.70 -1.04 17.65
CA VAL A 93 9.21 -0.90 19.04
C VAL A 93 10.36 -1.15 20.02
N GLY A 94 11.19 -2.17 19.76
CA GLY A 94 12.36 -2.48 20.58
C GLY A 94 13.37 -1.34 20.65
N ASP A 95 13.72 -0.75 19.50
CA ASP A 95 14.65 0.39 19.43
C ASP A 95 14.08 1.62 20.16
N GLU A 96 12.76 1.86 20.05
CA GLU A 96 12.09 2.96 20.72
C GLU A 96 12.05 2.76 22.25
N LEU A 97 11.68 1.55 22.72
CA LEU A 97 11.66 1.20 24.14
C LEU A 97 13.07 1.17 24.75
N GLN A 98 14.08 0.72 24.00
CA GLN A 98 15.46 0.71 24.46
C GLN A 98 15.97 2.12 24.81
N ALA A 99 15.59 3.12 24.01
CA ALA A 99 15.93 4.51 24.30
C ALA A 99 15.34 5.00 25.63
N ILE A 100 14.14 4.50 25.99
CA ILE A 100 13.47 4.84 27.27
C ILE A 100 13.99 3.97 28.42
N CYS A 101 14.30 2.69 28.17
CA CYS A 101 14.84 1.76 29.16
C CYS A 101 16.18 2.25 29.73
N LYS A 102 17.05 2.76 28.87
CA LYS A 102 18.42 3.18 29.23
C LYS A 102 18.49 4.16 30.41
N PRO A 103 17.75 5.28 30.43
CA PRO A 103 17.77 6.21 31.57
C PRO A 103 17.08 5.65 32.83
N LEU A 104 16.26 4.61 32.70
CA LEU A 104 15.61 3.92 33.82
C LEU A 104 16.46 2.78 34.41
N GLY A 105 17.62 2.49 33.80
CA GLY A 105 18.46 1.34 34.17
C GLY A 105 17.90 -0.02 33.76
N LEU A 106 16.87 -0.06 32.91
CA LEU A 106 16.26 -1.29 32.40
C LEU A 106 16.96 -1.76 31.14
N TYR A 107 16.86 -3.08 30.88
CA TYR A 107 17.41 -3.71 29.67
C TYR A 107 16.30 -4.35 28.84
N SER A 108 16.21 -3.97 27.57
CA SER A 108 15.27 -4.54 26.59
C SER A 108 15.99 -5.39 25.54
N THR A 109 15.30 -6.38 25.01
CA THR A 109 15.80 -7.20 23.90
C THR A 109 14.68 -7.49 22.90
N VAL A 110 15.07 -7.78 21.63
CA VAL A 110 14.12 -8.02 20.55
C VAL A 110 14.24 -9.48 20.07
N PHE A 111 13.09 -10.16 19.99
CA PHE A 111 12.98 -11.55 19.56
C PHE A 111 12.18 -11.65 18.26
N HIS A 112 12.84 -11.95 17.16
CA HIS A 112 12.18 -12.17 15.88
C HIS A 112 12.89 -13.26 15.07
N GLY A 113 12.17 -13.87 14.14
CA GLY A 113 12.72 -14.88 13.24
C GLY A 113 13.72 -14.30 12.24
N GLY A 114 14.49 -15.16 11.56
CA GLY A 114 15.45 -14.77 10.54
C GLY A 114 16.80 -14.27 11.04
N VAL A 115 17.03 -14.25 12.36
CA VAL A 115 18.32 -13.95 13.00
C VAL A 115 18.77 -15.09 13.89
N SER A 116 20.08 -15.12 14.24
CA SER A 116 20.65 -16.14 15.11
C SER A 116 19.96 -16.20 16.47
N TYR A 117 19.84 -17.40 16.99
CA TYR A 117 19.23 -17.70 18.28
C TYR A 117 20.12 -17.33 19.47
N ASP A 118 21.45 -17.54 19.32
CA ASP A 118 22.41 -17.42 20.40
C ASP A 118 22.52 -16.05 21.07
N PRO A 119 22.46 -14.93 20.34
CA PRO A 119 22.44 -13.60 20.97
C PRO A 119 21.21 -13.40 21.87
N GLN A 120 20.03 -13.88 21.42
CA GLN A 120 18.78 -13.77 22.16
C GLN A 120 18.82 -14.61 23.44
N ALA A 121 19.26 -15.87 23.34
CA ALA A 121 19.43 -16.75 24.51
C ALA A 121 20.50 -16.23 25.49
N ARG A 122 21.57 -15.59 24.99
CA ARG A 122 22.58 -14.94 25.86
C ARG A 122 22.00 -13.76 26.62
N ALA A 123 21.20 -12.92 25.97
CA ALA A 123 20.55 -11.78 26.61
C ALA A 123 19.67 -12.25 27.78
N LEU A 124 18.86 -13.30 27.58
CA LEU A 124 18.02 -13.87 28.62
C LEU A 124 18.84 -14.37 29.84
N ARG A 125 19.95 -15.07 29.59
CA ARG A 125 20.84 -15.52 30.68
C ARG A 125 21.50 -14.35 31.44
N GLN A 126 21.72 -13.22 30.79
CA GLN A 126 22.26 -12.04 31.45
C GLN A 126 21.21 -11.31 32.30
N GLY A 127 19.93 -11.52 32.00
CA GLY A 127 18.79 -10.87 32.63
C GLY A 127 18.24 -9.73 31.78
N VAL A 128 16.96 -9.78 31.52
CA VAL A 128 16.21 -8.84 30.66
C VAL A 128 14.98 -8.37 31.42
N ASP A 129 14.64 -7.09 31.32
CA ASP A 129 13.43 -6.51 31.93
C ASP A 129 12.27 -6.48 30.94
N VAL A 130 12.57 -6.28 29.66
CA VAL A 130 11.59 -6.13 28.58
C VAL A 130 11.95 -7.02 27.40
N VAL A 131 11.03 -7.86 27.01
CA VAL A 131 11.09 -8.64 25.76
C VAL A 131 10.10 -8.03 24.76
N VAL A 132 10.59 -7.66 23.59
CA VAL A 132 9.75 -7.27 22.43
C VAL A 132 9.89 -8.37 21.40
N GLY A 133 8.79 -8.91 20.90
CA GLY A 133 8.95 -10.03 19.97
C GLY A 133 7.76 -10.32 19.08
N THR A 134 8.03 -11.13 18.02
CA THR A 134 6.97 -11.75 17.24
C THR A 134 6.50 -13.04 17.92
N PRO A 135 5.18 -13.35 17.93
CA PRO A 135 4.66 -14.51 18.68
C PRO A 135 5.42 -15.80 18.43
N GLY A 136 5.59 -16.24 17.19
CA GLY A 136 6.27 -17.49 16.90
C GLY A 136 7.72 -17.59 17.41
N ARG A 137 8.52 -16.48 17.45
CA ARG A 137 9.87 -16.52 18.03
C ARG A 137 9.85 -16.51 19.56
N VAL A 138 8.85 -15.87 20.15
CA VAL A 138 8.63 -15.92 21.61
C VAL A 138 8.26 -17.34 22.01
N MET A 139 7.36 -18.00 21.28
CA MET A 139 7.02 -19.42 21.47
C MET A 139 8.25 -20.32 21.36
N ASP A 140 9.06 -20.17 20.32
CA ASP A 140 10.33 -20.90 20.18
C ASP A 140 11.22 -20.83 21.44
N HIS A 141 11.28 -19.67 22.09
CA HIS A 141 12.08 -19.48 23.32
C HIS A 141 11.40 -20.06 24.56
N LEU A 142 10.07 -20.04 24.64
CA LEU A 142 9.28 -20.68 25.70
C LEU A 142 9.44 -22.21 25.61
N ASP A 143 9.23 -22.81 24.44
CA ASP A 143 9.33 -24.26 24.20
C ASP A 143 10.71 -24.83 24.52
N ARG A 144 11.75 -24.02 24.28
CA ARG A 144 13.13 -24.41 24.61
C ARG A 144 13.52 -24.15 26.08
N GLY A 145 12.61 -23.59 26.86
CA GLY A 145 12.90 -23.23 28.27
C GLY A 145 13.92 -22.10 28.43
N ASN A 146 14.22 -21.35 27.36
CA ASN A 146 15.13 -20.19 27.44
C ASN A 146 14.46 -18.95 28.03
N LEU A 147 13.16 -18.78 27.77
CA LEU A 147 12.33 -17.68 28.25
C LEU A 147 11.38 -18.20 29.32
N ASN A 148 11.29 -17.48 30.42
CA ASN A 148 10.31 -17.72 31.47
C ASN A 148 9.60 -16.38 31.76
N LEU A 149 8.28 -16.35 31.69
CA LEU A 149 7.43 -15.17 31.86
C LEU A 149 6.69 -15.15 33.21
N ALA A 150 7.05 -16.02 34.16
CA ALA A 150 6.38 -16.13 35.45
C ALA A 150 6.36 -14.82 36.26
N GLU A 151 7.40 -13.98 36.14
CA GLU A 151 7.49 -12.66 36.80
C GLU A 151 6.96 -11.51 35.90
N CYS A 152 6.28 -11.82 34.81
CA CYS A 152 5.75 -10.79 33.88
C CYS A 152 4.64 -9.99 34.56
N ASN A 153 4.81 -8.68 34.66
CA ASN A 153 3.86 -7.76 35.25
C ASN A 153 3.00 -7.02 34.22
N VAL A 154 3.50 -6.90 32.99
CA VAL A 154 2.84 -6.17 31.89
C VAL A 154 2.97 -6.94 30.58
N ALA A 155 1.85 -7.23 29.96
CA ALA A 155 1.80 -7.71 28.56
C ALA A 155 1.18 -6.64 27.67
N VAL A 156 1.80 -6.40 26.52
CA VAL A 156 1.35 -5.47 25.51
C VAL A 156 1.16 -6.20 24.19
N LEU A 157 0.02 -6.00 23.57
CA LEU A 157 -0.26 -6.42 22.21
C LEU A 157 -0.33 -5.17 21.33
N ASP A 158 0.66 -4.96 20.48
CA ASP A 158 0.68 -3.84 19.52
C ASP A 158 0.31 -4.34 18.12
N GLU A 159 -0.61 -3.63 17.44
CA GLU A 159 -1.29 -4.06 16.22
C GLU A 159 -1.97 -5.44 16.41
N ALA A 160 -2.78 -5.57 17.47
CA ALA A 160 -3.43 -6.82 17.84
C ALA A 160 -4.34 -7.38 16.72
N ASP A 161 -5.07 -6.52 16.01
CA ASP A 161 -5.88 -6.87 14.84
C ASP A 161 -5.06 -7.58 13.76
N GLU A 162 -3.82 -7.15 13.58
CA GLU A 162 -2.93 -7.71 12.60
C GLU A 162 -2.38 -9.09 13.00
N MET A 163 -2.14 -9.31 14.29
CA MET A 163 -1.70 -10.63 14.76
C MET A 163 -2.74 -11.72 14.45
N LEU A 164 -4.05 -11.39 14.53
CA LEU A 164 -5.13 -12.28 14.10
C LEU A 164 -5.05 -12.58 12.60
N ASN A 165 -4.90 -11.54 11.78
CA ASN A 165 -4.84 -11.70 10.32
C ASN A 165 -3.64 -12.55 9.86
N MET A 166 -2.57 -12.56 10.64
CA MET A 166 -1.37 -13.38 10.38
C MET A 166 -1.44 -14.80 10.98
N GLY A 167 -2.54 -15.16 11.67
CA GLY A 167 -2.74 -16.46 12.23
C GLY A 167 -2.01 -16.72 13.55
N PHE A 168 -1.62 -15.68 14.30
CA PHE A 168 -0.93 -15.78 15.58
C PHE A 168 -1.87 -15.84 16.79
N ALA A 169 -3.17 -16.02 16.59
CA ALA A 169 -4.14 -16.00 17.68
C ALA A 169 -3.80 -17.03 18.78
N GLU A 170 -3.53 -18.28 18.39
CA GLU A 170 -3.21 -19.37 19.30
C GLU A 170 -1.87 -19.12 20.03
N ASP A 171 -0.82 -18.70 19.31
CA ASP A 171 0.48 -18.39 19.91
C ASP A 171 0.36 -17.28 20.96
N VAL A 172 -0.42 -16.22 20.67
CA VAL A 172 -0.66 -15.11 21.59
C VAL A 172 -1.37 -15.57 22.85
N GLU A 173 -2.38 -16.42 22.72
CA GLU A 173 -3.12 -16.95 23.88
C GLU A 173 -2.21 -17.78 24.79
N VAL A 174 -1.42 -18.69 24.22
CA VAL A 174 -0.45 -19.50 24.99
C VAL A 174 0.58 -18.63 25.72
N ILE A 175 1.08 -17.57 25.05
CA ILE A 175 2.04 -16.65 25.68
C ILE A 175 1.39 -15.90 26.86
N LEU A 176 0.15 -15.42 26.68
CA LEU A 176 -0.57 -14.69 27.74
C LEU A 176 -0.97 -15.58 28.90
N GLU A 177 -1.32 -16.85 28.66
CA GLU A 177 -1.64 -17.83 29.70
C GLU A 177 -0.43 -18.14 30.58
N GLY A 178 0.78 -18.26 29.98
CA GLY A 178 2.01 -18.50 30.72
C GLY A 178 2.65 -17.27 31.35
N ALA A 179 2.10 -16.08 31.09
CA ALA A 179 2.67 -14.83 31.59
C ALA A 179 2.07 -14.43 32.95
N GLY A 180 2.94 -14.24 33.94
CA GLY A 180 2.54 -13.76 35.26
C GLY A 180 2.10 -14.84 36.25
N ASP A 181 2.20 -16.12 35.91
CA ASP A 181 1.80 -17.24 36.78
C ASP A 181 2.55 -17.30 38.13
N GLY A 182 3.72 -16.68 38.20
CA GLY A 182 4.53 -16.58 39.42
C GLY A 182 4.25 -15.35 40.27
N ASN A 183 3.32 -14.48 39.88
CA ASN A 183 3.03 -13.23 40.57
C ASN A 183 1.77 -13.33 41.46
N ASP A 184 1.84 -12.79 42.67
CA ASP A 184 0.66 -12.62 43.56
C ASP A 184 -0.38 -11.65 42.99
N LYS A 185 0.00 -10.80 42.05
CA LYS A 185 -0.86 -9.79 41.41
C LYS A 185 -1.11 -10.14 39.95
N LYS A 186 -2.35 -9.96 39.52
CA LYS A 186 -2.73 -10.13 38.13
C LYS A 186 -1.88 -9.24 37.20
N MET A 187 -1.38 -9.83 36.12
CA MET A 187 -0.65 -9.13 35.06
C MET A 187 -1.53 -8.05 34.40
N GLN A 188 -0.98 -6.87 34.19
CA GLN A 188 -1.60 -5.80 33.44
C GLN A 188 -1.54 -6.11 31.95
N CYS A 189 -2.69 -6.10 31.26
CA CYS A 189 -2.78 -6.36 29.83
C CYS A 189 -3.16 -5.08 29.06
N LEU A 190 -2.32 -4.69 28.10
CA LEU A 190 -2.48 -3.49 27.28
C LEU A 190 -2.69 -3.91 25.81
N LEU A 191 -3.84 -3.59 25.26
CA LEU A 191 -4.19 -3.87 23.86
C LEU A 191 -4.14 -2.57 23.05
N PHE A 192 -3.30 -2.52 22.03
CA PHE A 192 -3.24 -1.39 21.10
C PHE A 192 -3.52 -1.88 19.67
N SER A 193 -4.51 -1.26 19.02
CA SER A 193 -4.99 -1.69 17.70
C SER A 193 -5.53 -0.49 16.91
N ALA A 194 -5.57 -0.61 15.59
CA ALA A 194 -6.28 0.34 14.73
C ALA A 194 -7.77 -0.01 14.68
N THR A 195 -8.09 -1.31 14.69
CA THR A 195 -9.44 -1.87 14.64
C THR A 195 -9.72 -2.77 15.85
N THR A 196 -10.98 -3.10 16.08
CA THR A 196 -11.38 -3.99 17.19
C THR A 196 -12.23 -5.14 16.67
N PRO A 197 -11.62 -6.10 15.96
CA PRO A 197 -12.33 -7.30 15.52
C PRO A 197 -12.81 -8.16 16.71
N PRO A 198 -13.71 -9.13 16.51
CA PRO A 198 -14.24 -9.96 17.59
C PRO A 198 -13.17 -10.61 18.47
N TRP A 199 -12.09 -11.13 17.87
CA TRP A 199 -10.99 -11.75 18.61
C TRP A 199 -10.30 -10.77 19.58
N VAL A 200 -10.03 -9.52 19.16
CA VAL A 200 -9.43 -8.51 20.05
C VAL A 200 -10.31 -8.24 21.26
N LYS A 201 -11.64 -8.25 21.07
CA LYS A 201 -12.60 -8.12 22.18
C LYS A 201 -12.60 -9.37 23.07
N GLU A 202 -12.45 -10.54 22.49
CA GLU A 202 -12.37 -11.82 23.22
C GLU A 202 -11.12 -11.88 24.08
N ILE A 203 -9.95 -11.57 23.53
CA ILE A 203 -8.69 -11.43 24.30
C ILE A 203 -8.86 -10.40 25.42
N GLY A 204 -9.44 -9.24 25.14
CA GLY A 204 -9.74 -8.24 26.14
C GLY A 204 -10.62 -8.79 27.26
N SER A 205 -11.69 -9.51 26.94
CA SER A 205 -12.59 -10.08 27.94
C SER A 205 -11.95 -11.18 28.80
N ARG A 206 -11.00 -11.93 28.24
CA ARG A 206 -10.32 -13.05 28.93
C ARG A 206 -9.15 -12.58 29.81
N TYR A 207 -8.33 -11.68 29.31
CA TYR A 207 -7.07 -11.30 29.97
C TYR A 207 -7.12 -9.94 30.68
N GLN A 208 -8.10 -9.08 30.40
CA GLN A 208 -8.24 -7.76 31.03
C GLN A 208 -9.31 -7.75 32.12
N THR A 209 -9.13 -6.84 33.09
CA THR A 209 -10.14 -6.59 34.14
C THR A 209 -10.41 -5.10 34.22
N ASP A 210 -11.67 -4.70 34.08
CA ASP A 210 -12.09 -3.28 34.09
C ASP A 210 -11.21 -2.40 33.17
N ALA A 211 -11.02 -2.86 31.94
CA ALA A 211 -10.16 -2.19 30.97
C ALA A 211 -10.72 -0.81 30.58
N LEU A 212 -9.86 0.19 30.62
CA LEU A 212 -10.22 1.52 30.11
C LEU A 212 -10.10 1.55 28.59
N SER A 213 -11.20 1.88 27.92
CA SER A 213 -11.18 2.12 26.47
C SER A 213 -10.71 3.55 26.17
N VAL A 214 -9.56 3.66 25.50
CA VAL A 214 -9.00 4.91 24.99
C VAL A 214 -9.19 4.94 23.48
N ASP A 215 -10.34 5.41 23.04
CA ASP A 215 -10.65 5.56 21.60
C ASP A 215 -10.42 7.00 21.16
N ILE A 216 -9.44 7.19 20.27
CA ILE A 216 -9.12 8.50 19.67
C ILE A 216 -9.75 8.63 18.29
N THR A 217 -10.16 7.53 17.66
CA THR A 217 -10.76 7.53 16.31
C THR A 217 -12.15 8.16 16.32
N SER A 218 -12.92 7.97 17.39
CA SER A 218 -14.28 8.48 17.53
C SER A 218 -14.35 10.01 17.69
N GLN A 219 -13.30 10.64 18.19
CA GLN A 219 -13.27 12.10 18.43
C GLN A 219 -12.99 12.92 17.17
N GLN A 220 -12.50 12.30 16.10
CA GLN A 220 -12.24 12.95 14.81
C GLN A 220 -13.36 12.60 13.80
N GLN A 221 -14.60 12.96 14.11
CA GLN A 221 -15.77 12.85 13.22
C GLN A 221 -15.95 11.47 12.54
N GLY A 222 -15.54 10.39 13.19
CA GLY A 222 -15.80 9.01 12.76
C GLY A 222 -15.03 8.52 11.53
N ALA A 223 -14.17 9.31 10.91
CA ALA A 223 -13.38 8.85 9.77
C ALA A 223 -12.30 7.86 10.20
N ARG A 224 -12.29 6.66 9.63
CA ARG A 224 -11.27 5.62 9.89
C ARG A 224 -9.93 5.93 9.23
N THR A 225 -9.90 6.79 8.23
CA THR A 225 -8.71 7.22 7.48
C THR A 225 -8.23 8.60 7.92
N ALA A 226 -6.97 8.94 7.63
CA ALA A 226 -6.43 10.24 7.94
C ALA A 226 -7.07 11.31 7.03
N THR A 227 -7.51 12.44 7.62
CA THR A 227 -8.10 13.56 6.88
C THR A 227 -7.07 14.32 6.03
N THR A 228 -5.78 14.12 6.30
CA THR A 228 -4.66 14.66 5.54
C THR A 228 -4.34 13.88 4.27
N VAL A 229 -5.00 12.72 4.06
CA VAL A 229 -4.77 11.87 2.90
C VAL A 229 -5.89 12.08 1.88
N ARG A 230 -5.51 12.40 0.64
CA ARG A 230 -6.41 12.39 -0.51
C ARG A 230 -6.60 10.94 -0.98
N HIS A 231 -7.83 10.49 -1.06
CA HIS A 231 -8.19 9.13 -1.42
C HIS A 231 -8.78 9.09 -2.82
N THR A 232 -8.01 8.58 -3.78
CA THR A 232 -8.41 8.48 -5.18
C THR A 232 -8.56 7.01 -5.58
N ALA A 233 -9.55 6.69 -6.40
CA ALA A 233 -9.66 5.36 -7.01
C ALA A 233 -9.64 5.52 -8.53
N ILE A 234 -8.64 4.90 -9.18
CA ILE A 234 -8.43 4.99 -10.63
C ILE A 234 -8.95 3.71 -11.28
N GLN A 235 -9.92 3.87 -12.18
CA GLN A 235 -10.39 2.77 -13.00
C GLN A 235 -9.37 2.48 -14.10
N VAL A 236 -8.86 1.25 -14.12
CA VAL A 236 -7.85 0.82 -15.08
C VAL A 236 -8.45 -0.15 -16.11
N PRO A 237 -7.89 -0.22 -17.31
CA PRO A 237 -8.34 -1.15 -18.35
C PRO A 237 -8.24 -2.62 -17.91
N PHE A 238 -8.96 -3.49 -18.60
CA PHE A 238 -8.84 -4.93 -18.41
C PHE A 238 -7.48 -5.44 -18.92
N GLY A 239 -6.91 -6.37 -18.16
CA GLY A 239 -5.63 -7.00 -18.47
C GLY A 239 -4.52 -6.57 -17.51
N ALA A 240 -3.63 -7.51 -17.17
CA ALA A 240 -2.53 -7.25 -16.26
C ALA A 240 -1.48 -6.33 -16.88
N ASP A 241 -1.19 -6.49 -18.16
CA ASP A 241 -0.16 -5.72 -18.87
C ASP A 241 -0.57 -4.26 -19.09
N ALA A 242 -1.85 -4.00 -19.38
CA ALA A 242 -2.39 -2.65 -19.50
C ALA A 242 -2.24 -1.88 -18.19
N LYS A 243 -2.52 -2.54 -17.07
CA LYS A 243 -2.38 -1.97 -15.73
C LYS A 243 -0.94 -1.64 -15.36
N LYS A 244 0.01 -2.52 -15.72
CA LYS A 244 1.44 -2.29 -15.51
C LYS A 244 1.95 -1.13 -16.36
N ALA A 245 1.50 -1.05 -17.62
CA ALA A 245 1.95 -0.03 -18.57
C ALA A 245 1.60 1.40 -18.16
N ILE A 246 0.56 1.59 -17.35
CA ILE A 246 0.13 2.91 -16.88
C ILE A 246 0.59 3.25 -15.46
N LEU A 247 1.21 2.30 -14.74
CA LEU A 247 1.57 2.49 -13.33
C LEU A 247 2.56 3.65 -13.14
N GLU A 248 3.61 3.71 -13.95
CA GLU A 248 4.60 4.79 -13.89
C GLU A 248 3.97 6.14 -14.26
N ASP A 249 3.07 6.16 -15.24
CA ASP A 249 2.36 7.37 -15.66
C ASP A 249 1.46 7.91 -14.53
N ILE A 250 0.76 7.02 -13.80
CA ILE A 250 -0.03 7.39 -12.61
C ILE A 250 0.86 8.01 -11.52
N ILE A 251 2.00 7.39 -11.23
CA ILE A 251 2.95 7.90 -10.23
C ILE A 251 3.44 9.30 -10.64
N ALA A 252 3.85 9.45 -11.89
CA ALA A 252 4.37 10.73 -12.39
C ALA A 252 3.32 11.84 -12.31
N VAL A 253 2.08 11.57 -12.75
CA VAL A 253 0.99 12.55 -12.74
C VAL A 253 0.59 12.93 -11.31
N GLU A 254 0.39 11.95 -10.43
CA GLU A 254 -0.03 12.23 -9.05
C GLU A 254 1.02 13.03 -8.26
N ILE A 255 2.30 12.73 -8.44
CA ILE A 255 3.38 13.49 -7.78
C ILE A 255 3.50 14.89 -8.39
N SER A 256 3.29 15.04 -9.71
CA SER A 256 3.47 16.32 -10.40
C SER A 256 2.35 17.34 -10.14
N LYS A 257 1.19 16.90 -9.60
CA LYS A 257 0.05 17.81 -9.32
C LYS A 257 0.40 18.90 -8.30
N ASP A 258 1.29 18.59 -7.36
CA ASP A 258 1.74 19.54 -6.33
C ASP A 258 2.99 20.35 -6.77
N ILE A 259 3.46 20.16 -8.02
CA ILE A 259 4.63 20.84 -8.56
C ILE A 259 4.20 22.06 -9.39
N ASN A 260 4.52 23.26 -8.91
CA ASN A 260 4.42 24.49 -9.68
C ASN A 260 5.82 24.94 -10.15
N LEU A 261 6.01 25.04 -11.46
CA LEU A 261 7.31 25.45 -12.04
C LEU A 261 7.62 26.93 -11.75
N ASP A 262 6.58 27.77 -11.58
CA ASP A 262 6.72 29.20 -11.34
C ASP A 262 7.21 29.50 -9.91
N ASP A 263 6.74 28.73 -8.92
CA ASP A 263 7.20 28.86 -7.52
C ASP A 263 8.64 28.40 -7.32
N ALA A 264 9.15 27.54 -8.20
CA ALA A 264 10.54 27.13 -8.20
C ALA A 264 11.49 28.22 -8.75
N THR A 265 10.97 29.34 -9.24
CA THR A 265 11.73 30.46 -9.85
C THR A 265 11.70 31.74 -9.03
N SER A 266 10.75 31.88 -8.08
CA SER A 266 10.64 33.10 -7.28
C SER A 266 11.57 33.06 -6.07
N ASP A 267 12.44 34.05 -5.96
CA ASP A 267 13.29 34.30 -4.78
C ASP A 267 12.50 34.99 -3.63
N ASN A 268 11.16 34.95 -3.67
CA ASN A 268 10.33 35.62 -2.67
C ASN A 268 10.24 34.77 -1.39
N GLU A 269 10.74 35.37 -0.32
CA GLU A 269 10.73 34.86 1.06
C GLU A 269 9.37 35.07 1.74
N ASP A 270 8.24 34.70 1.14
CA ASP A 270 6.95 34.75 1.80
C ASP A 270 6.72 33.43 2.57
N GLU A 271 6.73 33.54 3.90
CA GLU A 271 6.86 32.47 4.90
C GLU A 271 5.61 31.59 5.10
N ASP A 272 4.55 31.69 4.31
CA ASP A 272 3.25 31.12 4.68
C ASP A 272 2.87 29.79 3.99
N ASP A 273 3.72 29.19 3.14
CA ASP A 273 3.45 27.88 2.53
C ASP A 273 4.59 26.89 2.74
N GLU A 274 4.62 26.24 3.91
CA GLU A 274 5.67 25.30 4.34
C GLU A 274 5.89 24.12 3.37
N HIS A 275 4.93 23.78 2.52
CA HIS A 275 5.02 22.60 1.65
C HIS A 275 5.63 22.90 0.27
N HIS A 276 5.30 24.05 -0.32
CA HIS A 276 5.89 24.50 -1.59
C HIS A 276 7.34 24.96 -1.41
N ASN A 277 7.63 25.63 -0.31
CA ASN A 277 8.99 25.99 0.10
C ASN A 277 9.88 24.76 0.39
N ALA A 278 9.33 23.60 0.78
CA ALA A 278 10.12 22.41 1.05
C ALA A 278 10.79 21.85 -0.21
N ILE A 279 10.15 21.91 -1.39
CA ILE A 279 10.73 21.44 -2.65
C ILE A 279 11.80 22.43 -3.16
N ALA A 280 11.50 23.74 -3.12
CA ALA A 280 12.44 24.78 -3.50
C ALA A 280 13.62 24.90 -2.51
N ALA A 281 13.37 24.82 -1.21
CA ALA A 281 14.41 24.76 -0.15
C ALA A 281 15.21 23.46 -0.24
N ALA A 282 14.58 22.37 -0.65
CA ALA A 282 15.26 21.10 -0.89
C ALA A 282 16.20 21.16 -2.10
N ALA A 283 15.81 21.81 -3.17
CA ALA A 283 16.68 22.07 -4.31
C ALA A 283 17.88 22.97 -3.93
N ARG A 284 17.67 23.95 -3.02
CA ARG A 284 18.73 24.81 -2.50
C ARG A 284 19.67 24.10 -1.51
N ALA A 285 19.13 23.29 -0.58
CA ALA A 285 19.91 22.52 0.40
C ALA A 285 20.67 21.34 -0.22
N ALA A 286 20.32 20.96 -1.43
CA ALA A 286 20.94 19.88 -2.16
C ALA A 286 22.26 20.28 -2.84
N LYS A 287 22.60 21.56 -2.88
CA LYS A 287 23.95 21.98 -3.28
C LYS A 287 25.07 21.31 -2.46
N ASP A 288 24.73 20.79 -1.26
CA ASP A 288 25.71 20.21 -0.32
C ASP A 288 25.62 18.69 -0.09
N LYS A 289 24.68 17.94 -0.70
CA LYS A 289 24.50 16.49 -0.43
C LYS A 289 24.20 15.67 -1.68
N SER A 290 24.79 14.49 -1.75
CA SER A 290 24.81 13.52 -2.85
C SER A 290 23.53 13.39 -3.71
N ASN A 291 23.71 13.19 -5.02
CA ASN A 291 22.67 13.06 -6.08
C ASN A 291 21.46 12.14 -5.76
N SER A 292 21.61 11.14 -4.89
CA SER A 292 20.52 10.21 -4.56
C SER A 292 19.43 10.84 -3.70
N ALA A 293 19.80 11.68 -2.73
CA ALA A 293 18.84 12.38 -1.87
C ALA A 293 18.03 13.43 -2.66
N LEU A 294 18.57 13.91 -3.75
CA LEU A 294 17.97 14.90 -4.64
C LEU A 294 16.88 14.30 -5.53
N GLN A 295 17.20 13.18 -6.19
CA GLN A 295 16.23 12.46 -7.02
C GLN A 295 14.97 12.07 -6.24
N GLN A 296 15.14 11.73 -4.97
CA GLN A 296 14.01 11.38 -4.13
C GLN A 296 13.11 12.57 -3.80
N LYS A 297 13.66 13.76 -3.59
CA LYS A 297 12.87 14.96 -3.32
C LYS A 297 12.05 15.42 -4.52
N ILE A 298 12.51 15.10 -5.73
CA ILE A 298 11.85 15.47 -7.00
C ILE A 298 10.74 14.48 -7.36
N PHE A 299 10.97 13.18 -7.17
CA PHE A 299 10.04 12.12 -7.57
C PHE A 299 9.21 11.57 -6.41
N GLY A 300 9.39 12.11 -5.19
CA GLY A 300 8.70 11.64 -3.99
C GLY A 300 9.06 10.19 -3.61
N LYS A 301 8.52 9.73 -2.49
CA LYS A 301 8.57 8.32 -2.07
C LYS A 301 7.23 7.66 -2.33
N THR A 302 7.23 6.62 -3.14
CA THR A 302 6.02 5.86 -3.47
C THR A 302 6.10 4.43 -2.91
N ILE A 303 5.02 3.95 -2.31
CA ILE A 303 4.85 2.53 -1.98
C ILE A 303 3.74 1.95 -2.86
N VAL A 304 4.05 0.86 -3.56
CA VAL A 304 3.08 0.10 -4.36
C VAL A 304 2.78 -1.21 -3.66
N PHE A 305 1.54 -1.40 -3.23
CA PHE A 305 1.07 -2.64 -2.61
C PHE A 305 0.53 -3.61 -3.65
N THR A 306 1.05 -4.84 -3.65
CA THR A 306 0.63 -5.95 -4.51
C THR A 306 0.05 -7.10 -3.69
N GLU A 307 -0.68 -8.01 -4.34
CA GLU A 307 -1.25 -9.18 -3.65
C GLU A 307 -0.25 -10.33 -3.51
N THR A 308 0.65 -10.50 -4.48
CA THR A 308 1.54 -11.65 -4.53
C THR A 308 3.02 -11.26 -4.62
N LYS A 309 3.89 -12.15 -4.14
CA LYS A 309 5.34 -12.01 -4.24
C LYS A 309 5.82 -11.98 -5.69
N ALA A 310 5.23 -12.85 -6.52
CA ALA A 310 5.55 -12.91 -7.95
C ALA A 310 5.23 -11.61 -8.67
N GLU A 311 4.11 -10.97 -8.32
CA GLU A 311 3.74 -9.66 -8.86
C GLU A 311 4.70 -8.55 -8.41
N CYS A 312 5.20 -8.60 -7.16
CA CYS A 312 6.25 -7.70 -6.70
C CYS A 312 7.51 -7.79 -7.59
N ASP A 313 7.98 -9.02 -7.81
CA ASP A 313 9.19 -9.27 -8.59
C ASP A 313 8.97 -8.90 -10.07
N GLU A 314 7.80 -9.18 -10.61
CA GLU A 314 7.44 -8.86 -11.99
C GLU A 314 7.40 -7.35 -12.23
N LEU A 315 6.82 -6.57 -11.32
CA LEU A 315 6.78 -5.11 -11.43
C LEU A 315 8.17 -4.49 -11.39
N VAL A 316 9.08 -5.05 -10.58
CA VAL A 316 10.45 -4.52 -10.45
C VAL A 316 11.37 -4.99 -11.56
N SER A 317 11.28 -6.26 -11.98
CA SER A 317 12.13 -6.85 -13.02
C SER A 317 11.66 -6.52 -14.43
N GLY A 318 10.36 -6.23 -14.60
CA GLY A 318 9.77 -5.81 -15.87
C GLY A 318 10.19 -4.39 -16.26
N SER A 319 9.97 -4.03 -17.52
CA SER A 319 10.20 -2.66 -18.02
C SER A 319 9.09 -1.67 -17.61
N VAL A 320 8.48 -1.89 -16.45
CA VAL A 320 7.38 -1.05 -15.93
C VAL A 320 7.89 0.34 -15.58
N PHE A 321 9.01 0.40 -14.84
CA PHE A 321 9.63 1.64 -14.43
C PHE A 321 10.78 2.00 -15.36
N LYS A 322 10.61 3.05 -16.16
CA LYS A 322 11.61 3.52 -17.13
C LYS A 322 12.49 4.62 -16.55
N THR A 323 11.89 5.50 -15.78
CA THR A 323 12.54 6.67 -15.17
C THR A 323 12.72 6.53 -13.66
N LEU A 324 11.80 5.82 -13.00
CA LEU A 324 11.83 5.61 -11.56
C LEU A 324 12.65 4.37 -11.21
N THR A 325 13.35 4.43 -10.08
CA THR A 325 14.06 3.28 -9.53
C THR A 325 13.16 2.56 -8.52
N ALA A 326 12.99 1.24 -8.70
CA ALA A 326 12.12 0.44 -7.86
C ALA A 326 12.84 -0.75 -7.23
N GLN A 327 12.46 -1.12 -6.02
CA GLN A 327 12.90 -2.36 -5.35
C GLN A 327 11.71 -3.08 -4.72
N ALA A 328 11.78 -4.42 -4.71
CA ALA A 328 10.76 -5.27 -4.12
C ALA A 328 11.05 -5.58 -2.64
N ILE A 329 9.96 -5.77 -1.86
CA ILE A 329 10.03 -6.30 -0.50
C ILE A 329 8.89 -7.29 -0.24
N HIS A 330 9.22 -8.55 0.02
CA HIS A 330 8.25 -9.62 0.29
C HIS A 330 8.85 -10.73 1.16
N GLY A 331 8.04 -11.69 1.55
CA GLY A 331 8.42 -12.72 2.53
C GLY A 331 9.59 -13.62 2.14
N ASP A 332 9.88 -13.81 0.85
CA ASP A 332 10.97 -14.67 0.39
C ASP A 332 12.34 -13.95 0.39
N ILE A 333 12.34 -12.63 0.51
CA ILE A 333 13.57 -11.85 0.64
C ILE A 333 14.16 -12.05 2.04
N GLY A 334 15.45 -12.39 2.10
CA GLY A 334 16.16 -12.63 3.37
C GLY A 334 16.15 -11.39 4.28
N GLN A 335 16.08 -11.59 5.60
CA GLN A 335 15.90 -10.51 6.57
C GLN A 335 16.94 -9.38 6.44
N LYS A 336 18.22 -9.73 6.26
CA LYS A 336 19.29 -8.73 6.06
C LYS A 336 19.05 -7.85 4.82
N GLN A 337 18.61 -8.48 3.73
CA GLN A 337 18.31 -7.77 2.49
C GLN A 337 17.09 -6.86 2.65
N ARG A 338 16.04 -7.32 3.35
CA ARG A 338 14.86 -6.49 3.66
C ARG A 338 15.25 -5.24 4.45
N GLU A 339 16.08 -5.41 5.49
CA GLU A 339 16.57 -4.29 6.31
C GLU A 339 17.41 -3.31 5.49
N ALA A 340 18.27 -3.82 4.60
CA ALA A 340 19.07 -3.00 3.69
C ALA A 340 18.20 -2.24 2.69
N THR A 341 17.20 -2.89 2.07
CA THR A 341 16.24 -2.26 1.17
C THR A 341 15.45 -1.15 1.87
N LEU A 342 14.96 -1.39 3.09
CA LEU A 342 14.24 -0.39 3.87
C LEU A 342 15.13 0.79 4.26
N ALA A 343 16.36 0.52 4.66
CA ALA A 343 17.33 1.58 4.97
C ALA A 343 17.64 2.44 3.74
N ALA A 344 17.84 1.80 2.58
CA ALA A 344 18.07 2.48 1.30
C ALA A 344 16.84 3.33 0.88
N PHE A 345 15.61 2.82 1.04
CA PHE A 345 14.38 3.57 0.76
C PHE A 345 14.21 4.77 1.69
N ARG A 346 14.48 4.61 3.00
CA ARG A 346 14.46 5.74 3.94
C ARG A 346 15.49 6.82 3.59
N ALA A 347 16.69 6.39 3.18
CA ALA A 347 17.77 7.28 2.77
C ALA A 347 17.55 7.93 1.39
N GLY A 348 16.58 7.46 0.62
CA GLY A 348 16.29 8.00 -0.69
C GLY A 348 17.10 7.47 -1.84
N ALA A 349 17.68 6.30 -1.69
CA ALA A 349 18.47 5.68 -2.73
C ALA A 349 17.63 5.20 -3.94
N PHE A 350 16.31 5.08 -3.78
CA PHE A 350 15.37 4.76 -4.85
C PHE A 350 13.97 5.29 -4.50
N ASN A 351 13.10 5.41 -5.52
CA ASN A 351 11.82 6.14 -5.42
C ASN A 351 10.62 5.25 -5.08
N VAL A 352 10.59 4.00 -5.59
CA VAL A 352 9.41 3.13 -5.54
C VAL A 352 9.72 1.86 -4.78
N LEU A 353 9.01 1.64 -3.67
CA LEU A 353 9.04 0.39 -2.93
C LEU A 353 7.81 -0.45 -3.32
N VAL A 354 8.02 -1.59 -3.97
CA VAL A 354 6.95 -2.54 -4.30
C VAL A 354 6.87 -3.59 -3.21
N ALA A 355 5.72 -3.74 -2.56
CA ALA A 355 5.61 -4.53 -1.34
C ALA A 355 4.33 -5.38 -1.28
N THR A 356 4.44 -6.58 -0.68
CA THR A 356 3.26 -7.32 -0.22
C THR A 356 2.81 -6.82 1.15
N ASP A 357 1.54 -7.03 1.52
CA ASP A 357 0.98 -6.61 2.81
C ASP A 357 1.83 -7.05 4.00
N VAL A 358 2.18 -8.32 4.08
CA VAL A 358 2.96 -8.89 5.18
C VAL A 358 4.32 -8.21 5.34
N ALA A 359 4.96 -7.87 4.23
CA ALA A 359 6.28 -7.27 4.26
C ALA A 359 6.27 -5.77 4.56
N ALA A 360 5.17 -5.08 4.23
CA ALA A 360 5.04 -3.63 4.42
C ALA A 360 4.31 -3.23 5.71
N ARG A 361 3.67 -4.18 6.40
CA ARG A 361 3.00 -3.93 7.69
C ARG A 361 4.03 -3.67 8.79
N GLY A 362 3.67 -2.77 9.70
CA GLY A 362 4.54 -2.40 10.82
C GLY A 362 5.78 -1.59 10.45
N ILE A 363 6.04 -1.34 9.15
CA ILE A 363 7.20 -0.54 8.74
C ILE A 363 6.91 0.94 9.01
N ASP A 364 7.72 1.56 9.85
CA ASP A 364 7.73 3.01 9.99
C ASP A 364 8.60 3.63 8.90
N ILE A 365 7.96 3.92 7.79
CA ILE A 365 8.53 4.76 6.74
C ILE A 365 7.86 6.12 6.88
N LYS A 366 8.65 7.13 7.20
CA LYS A 366 8.23 8.53 7.19
C LYS A 366 8.38 9.10 5.79
N ASP A 367 7.67 10.16 5.52
CA ASP A 367 7.78 10.93 4.29
C ASP A 367 7.46 10.07 3.02
N VAL A 368 6.38 9.28 3.08
CA VAL A 368 5.80 8.62 1.91
C VAL A 368 4.74 9.56 1.34
N ASP A 369 4.97 10.02 0.13
CA ASP A 369 4.10 10.99 -0.53
C ASP A 369 2.90 10.30 -1.16
N LEU A 370 3.14 9.13 -1.79
CA LEU A 370 2.15 8.39 -2.55
C LEU A 370 2.09 6.91 -2.15
N VAL A 371 0.90 6.42 -1.89
CA VAL A 371 0.60 5.00 -1.73
C VAL A 371 -0.27 4.54 -2.89
N ILE A 372 0.17 3.53 -3.62
CA ILE A 372 -0.63 2.87 -4.65
C ILE A 372 -1.03 1.49 -4.18
N GLN A 373 -2.32 1.21 -4.19
CA GLN A 373 -2.86 -0.13 -3.99
C GLN A 373 -3.15 -0.72 -5.36
N PHE A 374 -2.28 -1.61 -5.83
CA PHE A 374 -2.33 -2.16 -7.18
C PHE A 374 -3.59 -3.01 -7.43
N HIS A 375 -4.18 -3.54 -6.36
CA HIS A 375 -5.49 -4.22 -6.35
C HIS A 375 -6.33 -3.76 -5.17
N PRO A 376 -7.68 -3.76 -5.29
CA PRO A 376 -8.56 -3.56 -4.16
C PRO A 376 -8.29 -4.62 -3.08
N PRO A 377 -8.06 -4.22 -1.82
CA PRO A 377 -7.82 -5.16 -0.74
C PRO A 377 -9.08 -5.98 -0.43
N ARG A 378 -8.86 -7.18 0.12
CA ARG A 378 -9.95 -8.10 0.47
C ARG A 378 -10.83 -7.59 1.59
N ASP A 379 -10.24 -6.84 2.50
CA ASP A 379 -10.90 -6.23 3.65
C ASP A 379 -10.56 -4.74 3.77
N GLU A 380 -11.40 -4.01 4.47
CA GLU A 380 -11.27 -2.58 4.67
C GLU A 380 -10.15 -2.20 5.64
N ASP A 381 -9.83 -3.06 6.60
CA ASP A 381 -8.76 -2.80 7.56
C ASP A 381 -7.41 -2.80 6.84
N THR A 382 -7.21 -3.72 5.89
CA THR A 382 -6.05 -3.71 4.99
C THR A 382 -5.97 -2.39 4.19
N TYR A 383 -7.11 -1.87 3.70
CA TYR A 383 -7.13 -0.55 3.03
C TYR A 383 -6.60 0.56 3.95
N VAL A 384 -7.09 0.61 5.18
CA VAL A 384 -6.69 1.61 6.19
C VAL A 384 -5.20 1.49 6.51
N HIS A 385 -4.70 0.26 6.70
CA HIS A 385 -3.29 0.00 7.01
C HIS A 385 -2.35 0.38 5.86
N ARG A 386 -2.75 0.13 4.59
CA ARG A 386 -1.98 0.52 3.41
C ARG A 386 -1.99 2.04 3.24
N SER A 387 -3.16 2.67 3.22
CA SER A 387 -3.28 4.13 3.09
C SER A 387 -2.62 4.89 4.24
N GLY A 388 -2.60 4.33 5.45
CA GLY A 388 -1.92 4.88 6.61
C GLY A 388 -0.38 4.84 6.55
N ARG A 389 0.25 4.45 5.44
CA ARG A 389 1.69 4.62 5.21
C ARG A 389 2.03 6.05 4.78
N THR A 390 1.07 6.81 4.27
CA THR A 390 1.21 8.24 3.97
C THR A 390 0.38 9.10 4.92
N GLY A 391 0.51 10.43 4.87
CA GLY A 391 -0.26 11.37 5.68
C GLY A 391 0.03 11.31 7.18
N ARG A 392 1.24 10.91 7.59
CA ARG A 392 1.66 10.78 8.99
C ARG A 392 2.11 12.12 9.57
N ALA A 393 1.94 12.27 10.88
CA ALA A 393 2.35 13.45 11.63
C ALA A 393 1.78 14.80 11.12
N GLY A 394 0.60 14.75 10.46
CA GLY A 394 -0.05 15.95 9.91
C GLY A 394 0.37 16.32 8.48
N ALA A 395 1.34 15.61 7.90
CA ALA A 395 1.72 15.81 6.50
C ALA A 395 0.57 15.41 5.54
N LYS A 396 0.47 16.10 4.41
CA LYS A 396 -0.43 15.70 3.31
C LYS A 396 0.09 14.41 2.66
N GLY A 397 -0.82 13.59 2.13
CA GLY A 397 -0.48 12.37 1.42
C GLY A 397 -1.53 11.96 0.41
N ILE A 398 -1.16 11.09 -0.51
CA ILE A 398 -2.05 10.60 -1.56
C ILE A 398 -2.13 9.08 -1.49
N SER A 399 -3.36 8.55 -1.51
CA SER A 399 -3.61 7.11 -1.59
C SER A 399 -4.45 6.81 -2.83
N VAL A 400 -3.86 6.13 -3.80
CA VAL A 400 -4.50 5.71 -5.04
C VAL A 400 -4.84 4.23 -4.97
N LEU A 401 -6.09 3.88 -5.28
CA LEU A 401 -6.57 2.52 -5.40
C LEU A 401 -6.86 2.20 -6.87
N LEU A 402 -6.15 1.24 -7.45
CA LEU A 402 -6.39 0.81 -8.83
C LEU A 402 -7.48 -0.27 -8.84
N PHE A 403 -8.50 -0.08 -9.68
CA PHE A 403 -9.58 -1.05 -9.81
C PHE A 403 -10.03 -1.23 -11.26
N GLN A 404 -10.48 -2.42 -11.61
CA GLN A 404 -11.14 -2.69 -12.90
C GLN A 404 -12.65 -2.51 -12.75
N GLN A 405 -13.35 -2.30 -13.85
CA GLN A 405 -14.81 -2.08 -13.84
C GLN A 405 -15.59 -3.19 -13.12
N ASN A 406 -15.16 -4.45 -13.22
CA ASN A 406 -15.76 -5.58 -12.49
C ASN A 406 -15.51 -5.54 -10.98
N GLN A 407 -14.54 -4.74 -10.51
CA GLN A 407 -14.17 -4.55 -9.09
C GLN A 407 -14.83 -3.31 -8.46
N ALA A 408 -15.71 -2.60 -9.19
CA ALA A 408 -16.41 -1.42 -8.67
C ALA A 408 -17.19 -1.69 -7.34
N ARG A 409 -17.58 -2.94 -7.11
CA ARG A 409 -18.21 -3.38 -5.84
C ARG A 409 -17.27 -3.29 -4.66
N ASP A 410 -15.99 -3.56 -4.86
CA ASP A 410 -15.00 -3.48 -3.80
C ASP A 410 -14.83 -2.03 -3.37
N ILE A 411 -14.88 -1.08 -4.31
CA ILE A 411 -14.89 0.35 -4.02
C ILE A 411 -16.08 0.72 -3.13
N VAL A 412 -17.29 0.33 -3.53
CA VAL A 412 -18.51 0.61 -2.75
C VAL A 412 -18.47 -0.09 -1.38
N ARG A 413 -17.93 -1.30 -1.29
CA ARG A 413 -17.75 -2.04 -0.03
C ARG A 413 -16.85 -1.27 0.93
N ILE A 414 -15.67 -0.84 0.45
CA ILE A 414 -14.70 -0.08 1.25
C ILE A 414 -15.31 1.24 1.72
N GLU A 415 -15.98 1.99 0.84
CA GLU A 415 -16.64 3.25 1.20
C GLU A 415 -17.70 3.08 2.30
N ARG A 416 -18.56 2.05 2.19
CA ARG A 416 -19.59 1.77 3.20
C ARG A 416 -18.99 1.41 4.54
N SER A 417 -17.91 0.66 4.54
CA SER A 417 -17.25 0.21 5.76
C SER A 417 -16.49 1.35 6.45
N LEU A 418 -15.89 2.25 5.69
CA LEU A 418 -15.22 3.43 6.24
C LEU A 418 -16.21 4.46 6.81
N GLY A 419 -17.47 4.43 6.34
CA GLY A 419 -18.60 5.18 6.92
C GLY A 419 -18.49 6.70 6.75
N HIS A 420 -19.41 7.41 7.43
CA HIS A 420 -19.39 8.88 7.60
C HIS A 420 -19.16 9.73 6.34
N GLY A 421 -19.73 9.31 5.19
CA GLY A 421 -19.62 10.07 3.97
C GLY A 421 -18.27 9.93 3.24
N PHE A 422 -17.42 9.02 3.66
CA PHE A 422 -16.19 8.71 2.93
C PHE A 422 -16.52 8.29 1.50
N LYS A 423 -15.87 8.96 0.55
CA LYS A 423 -15.98 8.69 -0.87
C LYS A 423 -14.61 8.80 -1.52
N PHE A 424 -14.33 7.87 -2.43
CA PHE A 424 -13.20 8.03 -3.32
C PHE A 424 -13.46 9.11 -4.36
N GLU A 425 -12.44 9.86 -4.69
CA GLU A 425 -12.36 10.60 -5.94
C GLU A 425 -12.16 9.57 -7.06
N LEU A 426 -13.14 9.40 -7.94
CA LEU A 426 -13.10 8.39 -9.00
C LEU A 426 -12.54 9.00 -10.29
N LEU A 427 -11.41 8.46 -10.74
CA LEU A 427 -10.74 8.93 -11.96
C LEU A 427 -10.52 7.78 -12.96
N GLY A 428 -10.40 8.12 -14.23
CA GLY A 428 -9.83 7.26 -15.26
C GLY A 428 -8.29 7.24 -15.20
N PRO A 429 -7.63 6.43 -16.03
CA PRO A 429 -6.19 6.47 -16.18
C PRO A 429 -5.77 7.82 -16.76
N PRO A 430 -4.57 8.33 -16.43
CA PRO A 430 -4.08 9.57 -17.02
C PRO A 430 -3.89 9.41 -18.53
N SER A 431 -4.15 10.49 -19.28
CA SER A 431 -3.84 10.52 -20.70
C SER A 431 -2.32 10.49 -20.92
N THR A 432 -1.91 10.07 -22.11
CA THR A 432 -0.49 10.10 -22.49
C THR A 432 0.07 11.52 -22.45
N GLU A 433 -0.75 12.52 -22.81
CA GLU A 433 -0.37 13.93 -22.77
C GLU A 433 -0.10 14.39 -21.33
N ALA A 434 -1.01 14.08 -20.40
CA ALA A 434 -0.81 14.40 -18.98
C ALA A 434 0.45 13.73 -18.40
N ALA A 435 0.73 12.49 -18.80
CA ALA A 435 1.93 11.78 -18.38
C ALA A 435 3.22 12.40 -18.95
N LEU A 436 3.18 12.92 -20.20
CA LEU A 436 4.31 13.63 -20.81
C LEU A 436 4.52 15.01 -20.17
N GLU A 437 3.45 15.75 -19.90
CA GLU A 437 3.52 17.03 -19.19
C GLU A 437 4.11 16.86 -17.78
N ALA A 438 3.68 15.83 -17.05
CA ALA A 438 4.22 15.47 -15.75
C ALA A 438 5.72 15.13 -15.81
N ALA A 439 6.12 14.33 -16.80
CA ALA A 439 7.52 13.97 -17.04
C ALA A 439 8.37 15.20 -17.41
N ALA A 440 7.83 16.14 -18.18
CA ALA A 440 8.52 17.39 -18.52
C ALA A 440 8.73 18.26 -17.27
N LYS A 441 7.71 18.43 -16.41
CA LYS A 441 7.83 19.18 -15.15
C LYS A 441 8.91 18.58 -14.23
N THR A 442 8.89 17.27 -14.02
CA THR A 442 9.87 16.59 -13.16
C THR A 442 11.28 16.69 -13.72
N SER A 443 11.44 16.57 -15.06
CA SER A 443 12.74 16.74 -15.72
C SER A 443 13.29 18.16 -15.60
N ALA A 444 12.45 19.18 -15.72
CA ALA A 444 12.84 20.59 -15.57
C ALA A 444 13.37 20.88 -14.16
N ILE A 445 12.72 20.32 -13.11
CA ILE A 445 13.20 20.45 -11.74
C ILE A 445 14.50 19.68 -11.54
N ALA A 446 14.62 18.49 -12.14
CA ALA A 446 15.86 17.72 -12.09
C ALA A 446 17.04 18.51 -12.67
N CYS A 447 16.84 19.25 -13.76
CA CYS A 447 17.86 20.15 -14.31
C CYS A 447 18.31 21.23 -13.31
N LYS A 448 17.34 21.87 -12.60
CA LYS A 448 17.64 22.91 -11.61
C LYS A 448 18.43 22.39 -10.40
N SER A 449 18.36 21.10 -10.13
CA SER A 449 19.05 20.44 -9.02
C SER A 449 20.50 20.09 -9.30
N VAL A 450 20.97 20.24 -10.53
CA VAL A 450 22.36 19.96 -10.92
C VAL A 450 23.28 21.04 -10.33
N ALA A 451 24.33 20.61 -9.61
CA ALA A 451 25.32 21.53 -9.04
C ALA A 451 26.06 22.31 -10.15
N ASP A 452 26.33 23.59 -9.88
CA ASP A 452 26.96 24.49 -10.84
C ASP A 452 28.32 23.95 -11.35
N GLU A 453 29.11 23.35 -10.45
CA GLU A 453 30.38 22.70 -10.77
C GLU A 453 30.23 21.56 -11.79
N THR A 454 29.17 20.73 -11.63
CA THR A 454 28.86 19.66 -12.57
C THR A 454 28.38 20.23 -13.91
N ALA A 455 27.50 21.23 -13.87
CA ALA A 455 26.97 21.87 -15.07
C ALA A 455 28.06 22.49 -15.95
N GLU A 456 29.15 22.99 -15.34
CA GLU A 456 30.30 23.58 -16.08
C GLU A 456 30.88 22.61 -17.09
N TYR A 457 31.03 21.33 -16.75
CA TYR A 457 31.56 20.31 -17.67
C TYR A 457 30.66 20.06 -18.88
N PHE A 458 29.38 20.34 -18.78
CA PHE A 458 28.38 20.13 -19.85
C PHE A 458 28.22 21.35 -20.77
N LYS A 459 28.69 22.54 -20.38
CA LYS A 459 28.53 23.79 -21.15
C LYS A 459 29.12 23.71 -22.56
N GLY A 460 30.22 22.98 -22.76
CA GLY A 460 30.82 22.80 -24.09
C GLY A 460 29.88 22.05 -25.05
N ALA A 461 29.31 20.92 -24.58
CA ALA A 461 28.33 20.14 -25.34
C ALA A 461 27.03 20.93 -25.58
N ALA A 462 26.55 21.67 -24.56
CA ALA A 462 25.35 22.49 -24.67
C ALA A 462 25.50 23.55 -25.76
N ARG A 463 26.65 24.29 -25.82
CA ARG A 463 26.93 25.25 -26.88
C ARG A 463 26.90 24.62 -28.28
N ALA A 464 27.49 23.41 -28.42
CA ALA A 464 27.48 22.70 -29.70
C ALA A 464 26.08 22.29 -30.13
N LEU A 465 25.20 21.87 -29.20
CA LEU A 465 23.81 21.55 -29.49
C LEU A 465 23.01 22.80 -29.89
N LEU A 466 23.19 23.90 -29.16
CA LEU A 466 22.50 25.17 -29.41
C LEU A 466 22.96 25.89 -30.70
N ALA A 467 24.17 25.64 -31.16
CA ALA A 467 24.69 26.25 -32.38
C ALA A 467 23.98 25.78 -33.67
N ASN A 468 23.34 24.60 -33.64
CA ASN A 468 22.79 23.93 -34.83
C ASN A 468 21.27 23.84 -34.84
N GLY A 469 20.56 24.44 -33.84
CA GLY A 469 19.11 24.30 -33.73
C GLY A 469 18.43 25.41 -32.94
N ASP A 470 17.11 25.37 -32.91
CA ASP A 470 16.32 26.21 -32.04
C ASP A 470 16.60 25.85 -30.57
N ALA A 471 16.75 26.87 -29.74
CA ALA A 471 17.10 26.69 -28.32
C ALA A 471 15.98 25.96 -27.56
N GLU A 472 14.72 26.30 -27.83
CA GLU A 472 13.54 25.72 -27.20
C GLU A 472 13.41 24.24 -27.57
N ASP A 473 13.49 23.90 -28.87
CA ASP A 473 13.43 22.51 -29.34
C ASP A 473 14.61 21.67 -28.77
N THR A 474 15.82 22.25 -28.71
CA THR A 474 16.98 21.55 -28.14
C THR A 474 16.78 21.26 -26.66
N VAL A 475 16.32 22.21 -25.87
CA VAL A 475 16.02 22.01 -24.44
C VAL A 475 14.89 21.00 -24.25
N ALA A 476 13.82 21.09 -25.03
CA ALA A 476 12.71 20.14 -24.98
C ALA A 476 13.18 18.69 -25.24
N ARG A 477 14.07 18.47 -26.24
CA ARG A 477 14.68 17.16 -26.50
C ARG A 477 15.57 16.69 -25.35
N CYS A 478 16.30 17.57 -24.70
CA CYS A 478 17.08 17.24 -23.53
C CYS A 478 16.19 16.80 -22.36
N LEU A 479 15.09 17.49 -22.09
CA LEU A 479 14.13 17.13 -21.06
C LEU A 479 13.45 15.78 -21.36
N ALA A 480 13.09 15.55 -22.64
CA ALA A 480 12.54 14.26 -23.07
C ALA A 480 13.55 13.11 -22.89
N ALA A 481 14.83 13.35 -23.18
CA ALA A 481 15.89 12.36 -22.96
C ALA A 481 16.12 12.07 -21.47
N ILE A 482 16.08 13.07 -20.59
CA ILE A 482 16.18 12.92 -19.13
C ILE A 482 15.01 12.05 -18.63
N SER A 483 13.80 12.29 -19.10
CA SER A 483 12.63 11.49 -18.76
C SER A 483 12.55 10.14 -19.49
N ARG A 484 13.56 9.79 -20.30
CA ARG A 484 13.61 8.59 -21.15
C ARG A 484 12.38 8.40 -22.07
N ARG A 485 11.72 9.50 -22.42
CA ARG A 485 10.58 9.55 -23.34
C ARG A 485 11.06 9.90 -24.75
N THR A 486 11.91 9.04 -25.32
CA THR A 486 12.61 9.29 -26.60
C THR A 486 11.84 8.80 -27.82
N VAL A 487 10.78 8.04 -27.64
CA VAL A 487 9.95 7.49 -28.71
C VAL A 487 8.57 8.15 -28.63
N ALA A 488 7.97 8.41 -29.80
CA ALA A 488 6.59 8.88 -29.87
C ALA A 488 5.68 7.90 -29.11
N THR A 489 4.96 8.41 -28.13
CA THR A 489 4.05 7.62 -27.33
C THR A 489 2.67 7.70 -27.95
N GLU A 490 2.10 6.56 -28.32
CA GLU A 490 0.73 6.51 -28.81
C GLU A 490 -0.25 6.95 -27.73
N SER A 491 -1.19 7.81 -28.08
CA SER A 491 -2.30 8.20 -27.22
C SER A 491 -3.12 6.97 -26.85
N ARG A 492 -3.70 6.98 -25.65
CA ARG A 492 -4.55 5.88 -25.15
C ARG A 492 -5.93 6.42 -24.79
N SER A 493 -6.95 5.62 -25.10
CA SER A 493 -8.30 5.88 -24.64
C SER A 493 -8.37 5.92 -23.10
N LEU A 494 -9.06 6.91 -22.56
CA LEU A 494 -9.37 7.00 -21.13
C LEU A 494 -10.48 6.02 -20.71
N LEU A 495 -11.32 5.55 -21.67
CA LEU A 495 -12.43 4.62 -21.42
C LEU A 495 -12.01 3.16 -21.51
N THR A 496 -11.13 2.82 -22.47
CA THR A 496 -10.74 1.43 -22.75
C THR A 496 -9.27 1.15 -22.45
N GLY A 497 -8.41 2.18 -22.41
CA GLY A 497 -6.96 2.07 -22.30
C GLY A 497 -6.29 1.59 -23.59
N GLU A 498 -7.03 1.51 -24.69
CA GLU A 498 -6.57 1.05 -25.98
C GLU A 498 -5.65 2.08 -26.64
N ALA A 499 -4.50 1.64 -27.13
CA ALA A 499 -3.54 2.51 -27.80
C ALA A 499 -4.05 2.92 -29.19
N GLY A 500 -3.69 4.14 -29.64
CA GLY A 500 -4.13 4.68 -30.92
C GLY A 500 -5.50 5.39 -30.87
N PHE A 501 -6.16 5.39 -29.71
CA PHE A 501 -7.44 6.07 -29.50
C PHE A 501 -7.30 7.28 -28.58
N ALA A 502 -8.17 8.28 -28.80
CA ALA A 502 -8.37 9.43 -27.92
C ALA A 502 -9.82 9.48 -27.45
N THR A 503 -10.04 9.93 -26.23
CA THR A 503 -11.37 10.09 -25.67
C THR A 503 -11.84 11.53 -25.89
N VAL A 504 -13.03 11.66 -26.49
CA VAL A 504 -13.67 12.93 -26.84
C VAL A 504 -14.90 13.11 -25.94
N GLU A 505 -15.04 14.30 -25.38
CA GLU A 505 -16.27 14.74 -24.71
C GLU A 505 -17.15 15.51 -25.71
N MET A 506 -18.44 15.15 -25.75
CA MET A 506 -19.46 15.90 -26.44
C MET A 506 -20.38 16.53 -25.42
N THR A 507 -20.47 17.85 -25.42
CA THR A 507 -21.40 18.64 -24.61
C THR A 507 -22.46 19.29 -25.48
N ASN A 508 -23.59 19.66 -24.90
CA ASN A 508 -24.65 20.39 -25.64
C ASN A 508 -24.89 21.74 -25.01
N SER A 509 -24.55 22.82 -25.74
CA SER A 509 -24.72 24.19 -25.30
C SER A 509 -26.19 24.58 -25.01
N ARG A 510 -27.15 23.77 -25.48
CA ARG A 510 -28.60 23.97 -25.28
C ARG A 510 -29.16 23.17 -24.09
N GLY A 511 -28.28 22.51 -23.29
CA GLY A 511 -28.67 21.80 -22.08
C GLY A 511 -29.50 20.52 -22.31
N ARG A 512 -29.43 19.90 -23.49
CA ARG A 512 -30.09 18.63 -23.77
C ARG A 512 -29.18 17.45 -23.39
N ASN A 513 -29.74 16.45 -22.75
CA ASN A 513 -29.04 15.20 -22.51
C ASN A 513 -28.72 14.50 -23.82
N ILE A 514 -27.47 14.08 -23.95
CA ILE A 514 -26.93 13.41 -25.14
C ILE A 514 -27.09 11.91 -24.96
N SER A 515 -27.71 11.25 -25.92
CA SER A 515 -27.79 9.79 -26.00
C SER A 515 -26.67 9.21 -26.88
N PRO A 516 -26.34 7.91 -26.77
CA PRO A 516 -25.40 7.29 -27.70
C PRO A 516 -25.81 7.44 -29.19
N GLY A 517 -27.10 7.47 -29.45
CA GLY A 517 -27.62 7.73 -30.81
C GLY A 517 -27.33 9.15 -31.30
N ASP A 518 -27.37 10.14 -30.42
CA ASP A 518 -27.05 11.53 -30.77
C ASP A 518 -25.57 11.67 -31.11
N VAL A 519 -24.66 10.98 -30.36
CA VAL A 519 -23.22 10.95 -30.66
C VAL A 519 -22.99 10.39 -32.05
N MET A 520 -23.50 9.17 -32.31
CA MET A 520 -23.36 8.49 -33.60
C MET A 520 -23.90 9.33 -34.77
N PHE A 521 -25.06 9.93 -34.57
CA PHE A 521 -25.69 10.77 -35.61
C PHE A 521 -24.86 12.02 -35.89
N THR A 522 -24.44 12.75 -34.83
CA THR A 522 -23.74 14.01 -34.98
C THR A 522 -22.34 13.82 -35.55
N VAL A 523 -21.57 12.84 -35.04
CA VAL A 523 -20.23 12.52 -35.55
C VAL A 523 -20.30 12.07 -37.01
N SER A 524 -21.22 11.15 -37.36
CA SER A 524 -21.38 10.69 -38.75
C SER A 524 -21.83 11.82 -39.68
N LYS A 525 -22.63 12.78 -39.19
CA LYS A 525 -23.04 13.96 -40.00
C LYS A 525 -21.83 14.85 -40.29
N LEU A 526 -21.03 15.16 -39.27
CA LEU A 526 -19.83 16.00 -39.39
C LEU A 526 -18.78 15.33 -40.29
N ALA A 527 -18.57 14.00 -40.14
CA ALA A 527 -17.67 13.25 -41.01
C ALA A 527 -18.07 13.33 -42.48
N ARG A 528 -19.36 13.15 -42.81
CA ARG A 528 -19.86 13.35 -44.17
C ARG A 528 -19.69 14.77 -44.70
N MET A 529 -19.76 15.76 -43.83
CA MET A 529 -19.55 17.17 -44.23
C MET A 529 -18.06 17.41 -44.48
N SER A 530 -17.16 16.94 -43.62
CA SER A 530 -15.71 17.07 -43.81
C SER A 530 -15.22 16.35 -45.09
N GLN A 531 -15.75 15.13 -45.38
CA GLN A 531 -15.44 14.42 -46.59
C GLN A 531 -15.91 15.12 -47.87
N LYS A 532 -17.00 15.91 -47.82
CA LYS A 532 -17.47 16.71 -48.98
C LYS A 532 -16.61 17.96 -49.21
N GLU A 533 -16.09 18.57 -48.17
CA GLU A 533 -15.18 19.71 -48.28
C GLU A 533 -13.79 19.25 -48.80
N GLY A 534 -13.39 18.01 -48.49
CA GLY A 534 -12.13 17.43 -48.93
C GLY A 534 -10.92 18.04 -48.25
N GLY A 535 -9.73 17.51 -48.53
CA GLY A 535 -8.47 18.01 -47.97
C GLY A 535 -8.11 17.33 -46.62
N ASP A 536 -7.17 17.96 -45.92
CA ASP A 536 -6.59 17.44 -44.67
C ASP A 536 -7.56 17.40 -43.47
N SER A 537 -8.72 18.05 -43.59
CA SER A 537 -9.77 18.12 -42.56
C SER A 537 -10.73 16.93 -42.58
N SER A 538 -10.63 16.03 -43.58
CA SER A 538 -11.53 14.87 -43.67
C SER A 538 -11.19 13.82 -42.61
N PHE A 539 -12.22 13.27 -41.96
CA PHE A 539 -12.10 12.22 -40.92
C PHE A 539 -13.19 11.16 -41.11
N ASP A 540 -12.93 9.97 -40.57
CA ASP A 540 -13.90 8.89 -40.54
C ASP A 540 -14.77 9.01 -39.28
N GLY A 541 -16.07 8.73 -39.46
CA GLY A 541 -17.05 8.84 -38.37
C GLY A 541 -17.11 7.59 -37.48
N ASP A 542 -16.04 6.82 -37.40
CA ASP A 542 -15.96 5.60 -36.60
C ASP A 542 -15.80 5.95 -35.12
N VAL A 543 -16.85 5.63 -34.36
CA VAL A 543 -16.92 5.87 -32.92
C VAL A 543 -16.80 4.54 -32.18
N GLY A 544 -15.84 4.48 -31.28
CA GLY A 544 -15.61 3.32 -30.41
C GLY A 544 -16.61 3.23 -29.26
N LYS A 545 -16.11 3.00 -28.05
CA LYS A 545 -16.96 2.90 -26.84
C LYS A 545 -17.57 4.28 -26.52
N ILE A 546 -18.90 4.29 -26.26
CA ILE A 546 -19.62 5.50 -25.84
C ILE A 546 -20.10 5.31 -24.39
N GLN A 547 -19.90 6.32 -23.56
CA GLN A 547 -20.46 6.43 -22.22
C GLN A 547 -21.20 7.75 -22.09
N THR A 548 -22.45 7.71 -21.62
CA THR A 548 -23.25 8.92 -21.39
C THR A 548 -23.35 9.20 -19.91
N ASN A 549 -23.20 10.47 -19.59
CA ASN A 549 -23.41 11.00 -18.27
C ASN A 549 -24.85 11.55 -18.17
N TYR A 550 -25.65 10.97 -17.28
CA TYR A 550 -27.03 11.38 -17.09
C TYR A 550 -27.19 12.58 -16.15
N GLU A 551 -26.16 12.93 -15.37
CA GLU A 551 -26.20 14.06 -14.44
C GLU A 551 -25.80 15.36 -15.13
N THR A 552 -24.74 15.34 -15.91
CA THR A 552 -24.27 16.50 -16.69
C THR A 552 -24.94 16.60 -18.06
N GLY A 553 -25.51 15.50 -18.54
CA GLY A 553 -26.11 15.41 -19.87
C GLY A 553 -25.10 15.27 -21.00
N ASN A 554 -23.81 15.11 -20.71
CA ASN A 554 -22.72 14.96 -21.67
C ASN A 554 -22.54 13.51 -22.12
N ALA A 555 -21.82 13.31 -23.21
CA ALA A 555 -21.37 11.99 -23.65
C ALA A 555 -19.87 12.00 -23.91
N ILE A 556 -19.21 10.92 -23.56
CA ILE A 556 -17.80 10.68 -23.84
C ILE A 556 -17.65 9.43 -24.69
N PHE A 557 -16.74 9.48 -25.64
CA PHE A 557 -16.54 8.37 -26.58
C PHE A 557 -15.12 8.33 -27.13
N ASP A 558 -14.71 7.16 -27.60
CA ASP A 558 -13.39 6.93 -28.18
C ASP A 558 -13.43 7.08 -29.69
N MET A 559 -12.39 7.69 -30.25
CA MET A 559 -12.09 7.74 -31.68
C MET A 559 -10.60 7.57 -31.92
N SER A 560 -10.20 7.27 -33.16
CA SER A 560 -8.78 7.34 -33.54
C SER A 560 -8.21 8.73 -33.20
N VAL A 561 -6.94 8.79 -32.81
CA VAL A 561 -6.32 10.07 -32.39
C VAL A 561 -6.41 11.14 -33.47
N GLU A 562 -6.19 10.73 -34.73
CA GLU A 562 -6.23 11.66 -35.86
C GLU A 562 -7.64 12.18 -36.11
N ASP A 563 -8.63 11.29 -36.14
CA ASP A 563 -10.02 11.65 -36.37
C ASP A 563 -10.59 12.50 -35.22
N ALA A 564 -10.20 12.20 -33.99
CA ALA A 564 -10.61 12.97 -32.83
C ALA A 564 -10.12 14.43 -32.89
N LYS A 565 -8.85 14.64 -33.27
CA LYS A 565 -8.29 15.99 -33.48
C LYS A 565 -9.00 16.72 -34.60
N ARG A 566 -9.20 16.06 -35.73
CA ARG A 566 -9.91 16.63 -36.89
C ARG A 566 -11.37 16.95 -36.58
N LEU A 567 -12.07 16.06 -35.85
CA LEU A 567 -13.44 16.31 -35.39
C LEU A 567 -13.53 17.59 -34.52
N VAL A 568 -12.64 17.69 -33.52
CA VAL A 568 -12.64 18.86 -32.61
C VAL A 568 -12.33 20.14 -33.37
N GLU A 569 -11.38 20.11 -34.30
CA GLU A 569 -11.03 21.28 -35.09
C GLU A 569 -12.14 21.68 -36.06
N PHE A 570 -12.67 20.72 -36.82
CA PHE A 570 -13.74 20.91 -37.79
C PHE A 570 -15.05 21.39 -37.14
N SER A 571 -15.33 20.94 -35.92
CA SER A 571 -16.54 21.32 -35.19
C SER A 571 -16.52 22.75 -34.64
N LYS A 572 -15.36 23.44 -34.58
CA LYS A 572 -15.27 24.83 -34.11
C LYS A 572 -15.96 25.83 -35.05
N ASP A 573 -15.91 25.54 -36.35
CA ASP A 573 -16.38 26.43 -37.38
C ASP A 573 -17.82 26.13 -37.85
N ILE A 574 -18.41 25.02 -37.34
CA ILE A 574 -19.71 24.52 -37.79
C ILE A 574 -20.70 24.41 -36.64
N ASP A 575 -21.91 24.99 -36.78
CA ASP A 575 -23.00 24.74 -35.83
C ASP A 575 -23.53 23.29 -35.98
N ALA A 576 -23.03 22.43 -35.13
CA ALA A 576 -23.46 21.05 -35.02
C ALA A 576 -24.76 20.87 -34.20
N GLY A 577 -25.66 21.87 -34.22
CA GLY A 577 -26.90 21.80 -33.44
C GLY A 577 -26.72 22.09 -31.94
N GLY A 578 -25.63 22.78 -31.60
CA GLY A 578 -25.23 23.10 -30.23
C GLY A 578 -24.31 22.05 -29.60
N ALA A 579 -23.86 21.04 -30.36
CA ALA A 579 -22.87 20.12 -29.91
C ALA A 579 -21.47 20.77 -29.92
N VAL A 580 -20.75 20.63 -28.85
CA VAL A 580 -19.35 21.06 -28.69
C VAL A 580 -18.51 19.87 -28.35
N PHE A 581 -17.37 19.72 -29.02
CA PHE A 581 -16.45 18.59 -28.84
C PHE A 581 -15.13 19.06 -28.25
N SER A 582 -14.59 18.31 -27.30
CA SER A 582 -13.29 18.59 -26.68
C SER A 582 -12.53 17.27 -26.44
N LEU A 583 -11.19 17.33 -26.59
CA LEU A 583 -10.33 16.20 -26.20
C LEU A 583 -10.19 16.20 -24.68
N MET A 584 -10.39 15.04 -24.06
CA MET A 584 -10.26 14.86 -22.63
C MET A 584 -8.82 14.52 -22.25
N LYS A 585 -8.30 15.18 -21.22
CA LYS A 585 -7.01 14.87 -20.59
C LYS A 585 -7.16 14.03 -19.33
N GLU A 586 -8.24 14.21 -18.61
CA GLU A 586 -8.62 13.45 -17.42
C GLU A 586 -10.09 13.00 -17.54
N LEU A 587 -10.40 11.84 -17.00
CA LEU A 587 -11.73 11.29 -16.96
C LEU A 587 -12.18 11.16 -15.50
N GLU A 588 -13.13 11.99 -15.09
CA GLU A 588 -13.88 11.77 -13.86
C GLU A 588 -14.94 10.70 -14.09
N ILE A 589 -14.90 9.65 -13.27
CA ILE A 589 -15.85 8.55 -13.37
C ILE A 589 -17.05 8.85 -12.49
N GLU A 590 -18.19 8.99 -13.12
CA GLU A 590 -19.44 9.19 -12.39
C GLU A 590 -19.99 7.90 -11.81
N ARG A 591 -20.59 8.04 -10.64
CA ARG A 591 -21.30 6.97 -9.95
C ARG A 591 -22.68 6.81 -10.53
N GLY A 592 -22.81 6.26 -11.75
CA GLY A 592 -24.10 5.90 -12.31
C GLY A 592 -24.90 4.99 -11.36
N ARG A 593 -26.21 4.91 -11.54
CA ARG A 593 -27.12 4.09 -10.70
C ARG A 593 -26.67 2.62 -10.58
N ASP A 594 -25.89 2.15 -11.53
CA ASP A 594 -25.41 0.77 -11.63
C ASP A 594 -23.98 0.57 -11.10
N PHE A 595 -23.30 1.63 -10.63
CA PHE A 595 -21.96 1.53 -10.09
C PHE A 595 -21.94 0.59 -8.87
N GLY A 596 -21.24 -0.53 -9.01
CA GLY A 596 -21.17 -1.57 -7.97
C GLY A 596 -22.38 -2.48 -7.84
N GLN A 597 -23.39 -2.40 -8.72
CA GLN A 597 -24.50 -3.35 -8.74
C GLN A 597 -24.13 -4.64 -9.51
N THR A 598 -24.65 -5.78 -9.02
CA THR A 598 -24.57 -7.03 -9.79
C THR A 598 -25.59 -6.96 -10.90
N PHE A 599 -25.17 -6.96 -12.15
CA PHE A 599 -25.99 -7.57 -13.17
C PHE A 599 -26.10 -9.05 -12.80
N GLY A 600 -27.19 -9.42 -12.11
CA GLY A 600 -27.56 -10.81 -11.98
C GLY A 600 -27.51 -11.40 -13.37
N ARG A 601 -26.93 -12.59 -13.57
CA ARG A 601 -27.03 -13.35 -14.80
C ARG A 601 -28.50 -13.38 -15.18
N GLY A 602 -28.90 -12.39 -15.98
CA GLY A 602 -30.24 -12.23 -16.49
C GLY A 602 -30.58 -13.46 -17.26
N GLY A 603 -31.65 -14.10 -16.86
CA GLY A 603 -32.21 -15.22 -17.56
C GLY A 603 -32.27 -14.93 -19.06
N ARG A 604 -31.96 -15.92 -19.84
CA ARG A 604 -32.17 -15.96 -21.28
C ARG A 604 -33.52 -15.34 -21.62
N GLY A 605 -33.50 -14.08 -22.01
CA GLY A 605 -34.67 -13.36 -22.48
C GLY A 605 -35.13 -13.99 -23.78
N GLY A 606 -36.40 -14.39 -23.78
CA GLY A 606 -37.07 -15.00 -24.92
C GLY A 606 -36.94 -14.10 -26.15
N ARG A 607 -36.62 -14.73 -27.27
CA ARG A 607 -36.75 -14.19 -28.62
C ARG A 607 -38.15 -13.61 -28.81
N GLY A 608 -38.25 -12.29 -28.87
CA GLY A 608 -39.44 -11.59 -29.32
C GLY A 608 -39.71 -11.90 -30.79
N GLY A 609 -40.78 -12.60 -31.05
CA GLY A 609 -41.27 -12.85 -32.39
C GLY A 609 -41.81 -11.56 -33.02
N ARG A 610 -41.36 -11.29 -34.22
CA ARG A 610 -41.89 -10.28 -35.13
C ARG A 610 -43.36 -10.57 -35.42
N GLY A 611 -44.22 -9.61 -35.12
CA GLY A 611 -45.61 -9.57 -35.52
C GLY A 611 -45.74 -9.23 -37.01
N GLY A 612 -46.62 -9.91 -37.65
CA GLY A 612 -47.06 -9.62 -39.00
C GLY A 612 -48.48 -10.18 -39.25
N GLY A 613 -49.41 -9.27 -39.50
CA GLY A 613 -50.46 -9.52 -40.49
C GLY A 613 -51.78 -10.12 -40.02
N ARG A 614 -52.78 -9.29 -40.00
CA ARG A 614 -54.22 -9.45 -40.29
C ARG A 614 -54.59 -10.73 -41.05
N PHE A 615 -55.68 -11.38 -40.65
CA PHE A 615 -56.92 -11.60 -41.37
C PHE A 615 -57.77 -12.61 -40.62
N GLY A 616 -58.98 -12.40 -40.53
CA GLY A 616 -60.19 -12.86 -40.05
C GLY A 616 -60.59 -14.30 -40.44
N GLY A 617 -61.47 -14.85 -39.66
CA GLY A 617 -62.09 -16.12 -39.97
C GLY A 617 -62.91 -16.62 -38.79
N ARG A 618 -64.22 -16.46 -38.91
CA ARG A 618 -65.27 -17.08 -38.07
C ARG A 618 -65.20 -18.60 -38.16
N GLY A 619 -65.41 -19.28 -37.02
CA GLY A 619 -65.66 -20.71 -37.01
C GLY A 619 -66.15 -21.19 -35.67
N ARG A 620 -67.41 -21.50 -35.61
CA ARG A 620 -68.15 -22.17 -34.53
C ARG A 620 -67.73 -23.63 -34.40
N GLY A 621 -67.72 -24.15 -33.17
CA GLY A 621 -67.71 -25.60 -32.92
C GLY A 621 -67.55 -25.93 -31.44
N ARG A 622 -68.62 -26.27 -30.89
CA ARG A 622 -69.18 -27.06 -29.80
C ARG A 622 -68.39 -28.34 -29.46
N GLY A 623 -68.43 -28.65 -28.14
CA GLY A 623 -68.28 -29.97 -27.52
C GLY A 623 -67.08 -30.01 -26.57
N GLY A 624 -67.21 -30.24 -25.29
CA GLY A 624 -68.03 -31.13 -24.55
C GLY A 624 -67.16 -32.17 -23.87
N GLY A 625 -67.12 -32.25 -22.55
CA GLY A 625 -66.60 -33.44 -21.87
C GLY A 625 -65.69 -33.15 -20.66
N TYR A 626 -66.23 -33.04 -19.55
CA TYR A 626 -66.23 -33.79 -18.30
C TYR A 626 -65.02 -34.62 -17.92
N GLY A 627 -64.64 -34.51 -16.63
CA GLY A 627 -64.00 -35.55 -15.83
C GLY A 627 -62.80 -35.00 -15.08
N ASP A 628 -62.91 -34.58 -13.97
CA ASP A 628 -63.14 -35.05 -12.59
C ASP A 628 -61.86 -35.68 -11.97
N SER A 629 -61.52 -35.01 -10.94
CA SER A 629 -61.09 -35.46 -9.59
C SER A 629 -59.90 -36.39 -9.37
N ARG A 630 -59.22 -35.95 -8.36
CA ARG A 630 -58.76 -36.65 -7.13
C ARG A 630 -57.27 -36.75 -6.92
N ASN A 631 -56.89 -35.97 -5.92
CA ASN A 631 -56.15 -36.37 -4.72
C ASN A 631 -55.50 -37.75 -4.75
N PHE A 632 -54.22 -37.78 -4.39
CA PHE A 632 -53.78 -38.66 -3.30
C PHE A 632 -52.49 -38.15 -2.65
N ARG A 633 -52.53 -38.05 -1.34
CA ARG A 633 -51.45 -38.02 -0.37
C ARG A 633 -50.82 -39.41 -0.26
N GLY A 634 -49.55 -39.47 0.14
CA GLY A 634 -48.87 -40.65 0.70
C GLY A 634 -47.38 -40.37 0.79
N ASN A 635 -46.97 -40.01 1.86
CA ASN A 635 -46.14 -40.59 2.96
C ASN A 635 -45.68 -42.01 2.68
N ASP A 636 -44.36 -42.25 2.83
CA ASP A 636 -43.68 -43.16 3.74
C ASP A 636 -42.27 -43.50 3.29
N ARG A 637 -41.34 -43.25 4.13
CA ARG A 637 -40.38 -44.05 4.87
C ARG A 637 -40.00 -45.43 4.32
N TYR A 638 -38.73 -45.72 4.53
CA TYR A 638 -37.89 -46.92 4.72
C TYR A 638 -36.82 -47.06 3.66
N ASP A 639 -35.55 -46.95 4.01
CA ASP A 639 -34.64 -47.72 4.87
C ASP A 639 -33.97 -48.89 4.11
N ARG A 640 -32.67 -49.00 4.32
CA ARG A 640 -31.75 -50.12 4.17
C ARG A 640 -31.09 -50.49 2.85
N GLY A 641 -29.76 -50.36 2.98
CA GLY A 641 -28.81 -51.49 2.77
C GLY A 641 -28.20 -51.50 1.37
N GLY A 642 -26.95 -51.47 1.21
CA GLY A 642 -25.90 -52.20 1.72
C GLY A 642 -24.87 -52.49 0.63
N ARG A 643 -23.60 -52.49 0.98
CA ARG A 643 -22.45 -53.22 0.35
C ARG A 643 -22.06 -52.74 -1.07
N GLY A 644 -20.81 -52.50 -1.41
CA GLY A 644 -19.53 -52.94 -0.87
C GLY A 644 -18.51 -52.84 -2.01
N GLY A 645 -17.23 -52.81 -1.66
CA GLY A 645 -16.10 -52.97 -2.56
C GLY A 645 -15.35 -51.64 -2.76
N GLY A 646 -14.26 -51.32 -2.22
CA GLY A 646 -13.11 -52.08 -1.71
C GLY A 646 -12.11 -52.33 -2.83
N TYR A 647 -11.16 -51.38 -3.05
CA TYR A 647 -9.85 -51.76 -3.58
C TYR A 647 -8.78 -50.88 -2.92
N SER A 648 -8.13 -51.55 -1.96
CA SER A 648 -6.81 -51.25 -1.47
C SER A 648 -5.77 -51.75 -2.47
N ASN A 649 -4.75 -50.98 -2.75
CA ASN A 649 -3.47 -51.55 -3.19
C ASN A 649 -2.34 -50.99 -2.31
N ARG A 650 -2.00 -51.81 -1.33
CA ARG A 650 -0.66 -51.92 -0.78
C ARG A 650 0.24 -52.54 -1.85
N TYR A 651 1.43 -52.05 -2.00
CA TYR A 651 2.58 -52.88 -2.32
C TYR A 651 3.66 -52.69 -1.25
N ASP A 652 3.97 -53.83 -0.72
CA ASP A 652 4.91 -54.10 0.35
C ASP A 652 6.22 -54.60 -0.28
N SER A 653 7.30 -54.24 0.39
CA SER A 653 8.52 -54.97 0.73
C SER A 653 9.20 -55.92 -0.26
N GLY A 654 10.48 -55.87 -0.17
CA GLY A 654 11.43 -56.95 -0.33
C GLY A 654 12.56 -56.61 -1.27
N GLY A 655 13.77 -56.57 -0.95
CA GLY A 655 14.59 -57.40 -0.13
C GLY A 655 15.92 -57.52 -0.82
N GLY A 656 17.00 -57.31 -0.10
CA GLY A 656 18.11 -58.24 -0.06
C GLY A 656 19.26 -58.07 -1.08
N GLY A 657 20.46 -57.91 -0.54
CA GLY A 657 21.70 -58.36 -1.16
C GLY A 657 22.87 -57.38 -0.96
N ARG A 658 23.56 -57.41 0.05
CA ARG A 658 24.86 -57.94 0.50
C ARG A 658 26.02 -57.89 -0.51
N ARG A 659 27.14 -57.37 0.04
CA ARG A 659 28.59 -57.59 -0.26
C ARG A 659 29.16 -56.71 -1.37
N ASP A 660 30.38 -56.12 -1.31
CA ASP A 660 31.57 -56.53 -0.55
C ASP A 660 32.55 -55.34 -0.42
N ARG A 661 33.30 -55.41 0.62
CA ARG A 661 34.64 -54.95 0.96
C ARG A 661 35.52 -54.39 -0.15
N GLY A 662 36.24 -53.33 0.19
CA GLY A 662 37.50 -52.93 -0.45
C GLY A 662 38.17 -51.83 0.34
N SER A 663 38.96 -52.24 1.32
CA SER A 663 39.96 -51.44 2.03
C SER A 663 41.11 -51.11 1.12
N TYR A 664 41.65 -49.90 1.16
CA TYR A 664 43.07 -49.66 1.04
C TYR A 664 43.50 -48.45 1.86
N GLN A 665 44.53 -48.75 2.66
CA GLN A 665 45.32 -47.86 3.50
C GLN A 665 46.28 -46.97 2.67
N GLY A 666 46.73 -45.92 3.32
CA GLY A 666 48.12 -45.43 3.21
C GLY A 666 48.23 -43.98 2.80
N GLY A 667 48.69 -43.21 3.69
CA GLY A 667 49.99 -42.68 3.89
C GLY A 667 49.99 -41.16 3.75
N GLY A 668 50.13 -40.38 4.75
CA GLY A 668 51.34 -39.83 5.31
C GLY A 668 51.90 -38.63 4.54
N GLY A 669 51.88 -37.44 5.17
CA GLY A 669 52.71 -36.35 4.66
C GLY A 669 52.39 -34.99 5.28
N ARG A 670 52.87 -34.73 6.48
CA ARG A 670 53.06 -33.37 7.03
C ARG A 670 53.99 -32.57 6.12
N ARG A 671 53.69 -31.33 5.90
CA ARG A 671 54.71 -30.23 5.75
C ARG A 671 54.05 -28.89 6.09
N ASP A 672 54.52 -28.33 7.22
CA ASP A 672 54.53 -26.90 7.53
C ASP A 672 55.26 -26.12 6.46
N PHE A 673 54.78 -24.98 6.11
CA PHE A 673 55.62 -23.84 5.75
C PHE A 673 54.92 -22.52 6.01
N ASN A 674 55.44 -21.82 6.99
CA ASN A 674 55.38 -20.40 7.27
C ASN A 674 56.00 -19.64 6.12
N SER A 675 55.35 -18.53 5.65
CA SER A 675 56.05 -17.32 5.29
C SER A 675 55.08 -16.21 4.88
N ARG A 676 55.06 -15.13 5.65
CA ARG A 676 54.74 -13.79 5.18
C ARG A 676 55.83 -13.32 4.21
N PRO A 677 55.56 -12.42 3.26
CA PRO A 677 56.16 -11.11 3.31
C PRO A 677 55.20 -9.95 2.94
N GLN A 678 55.30 -8.89 3.72
CA GLN A 678 55.85 -7.56 3.42
C GLN A 678 55.09 -6.71 2.37
N GLN A 679 54.70 -5.57 2.89
CA GLN A 679 54.24 -4.35 2.24
C GLN A 679 55.19 -3.89 1.11
N SER A 680 54.65 -3.31 0.05
CA SER A 680 55.28 -2.24 -0.68
C SER A 680 54.24 -1.20 -1.10
N ASN A 681 54.43 0.01 -0.60
CA ASN A 681 53.90 1.26 -1.11
C ASN A 681 54.27 1.41 -2.59
N ASN A 682 53.36 1.96 -3.38
CA ASN A 682 53.72 3.03 -4.32
C ASN A 682 52.47 3.84 -4.72
N GLU A 683 52.66 5.14 -4.52
CA GLU A 683 51.90 6.24 -5.07
C GLU A 683 51.84 6.18 -6.61
N TRP A 684 50.67 6.47 -7.19
CA TRP A 684 50.43 7.52 -8.20
C TRP A 684 48.94 7.80 -8.23
#